data_a78f4d33b90cb522a787867d9591d458
#
_entry.id   a78f4d33b90cb522a787867d9591d458
#
_cell.length_a   1.000
_cell.length_b   1.000
_cell.length_c   1.000
_cell.angle_alpha   90.00
_cell.angle_beta   90.00
_cell.angle_gamma   90.00
#
_symmetry.space_group_name_H-M   'P 1'
#
loop_
_entity.id
_entity.type
_entity.pdbx_description
1 polymer ?
#
loop_
_entity_poly.entity_id
_entity_poly.type
_entity_poly.pdbx_seq_one_letter_code
_entity_poly.pdbx_strand_id
1 'polypeptide(L)'
;MTAERRLLGLILTTLMLGASLAGCLGGDSGGDTTDSGDNGDDDDTSNGGALFTDVDGDGVYDVIDQCPNSPAGSEVDFSGCPPAVDTDGDGINDEDEVEGCTDSLATNYNPDATDDDGSCDTDGDGVPDNSDNCPGTLAGVEVDSSGCEVIYDEDGDGVVDSDDQCQGTGAGVEVDSSGCPVPQDSDGDGVLDSNDLCANTPSGITVDETGCEVFTGTVTEVKIGLLTPRTGDNSHLSEGLENAVQMAIDDINSAQSAYDFSVVYYDTESVGSKANVATWSLIEGDGVSGIIGGSNMGIIQNGVAKPIEHQIPIITPFITSGGLDEINDDGLVWRVVPSDSDDAHAASMWSNVYELNNVAMIHVDNGFGRSFASTYSAVYTSGAICATLSFPTNPTDAELTSVRNDAVNAGCEHAVIAADDTDTARLIPKIKDSMSEARVVISHQSAYAEFPELVPAQVREKLLGVVGANMSTEWTSPLQNQFDSDYLASYGSDAPSHAGPSYDAAMILVQAVIQAGSSTGSDINAAIPTIGDNYAGIGGTITFDAKGNTPTMMFDLVQYQDDGDKDNDGLMDLSVEEMGYWSVWDGISSQCRASASPMVIGMLSPRTGIHSAYALGEENGVQLGVELLNINQRGMCFSLTVADTQSTESGAASAMQALVNAGVMGVIGPHSTEEALGALPIAESNKVSMISFAMFSDEAIDSAWDGCDIGCLPSDYGYLWRVAPGQEHHVSAISAYISNGGYSNVAILHDDGKDHTAIANGLESALSSTCSVQSFSIGTSDFSSEISALSNCDAVVILAENVDGANVLSEIHNQSLGIAKIGGHAMGDLVMLSTVSDEAHLENFTGIRMGIDHDLAEFDHELKYVYMMNYKTEVPSYTAWAGDATLVMGTAVVLSDVNGNPSSQRVNELGIPSAAEEYAGCSGEINLSISTGKASHTTFDVYSWGSGTITEIGKWRLDLGLVMF
;
A
#
# COMPACT_ATOMS: atom_id res chain seq x y z
N MET A 1 -33.73 15.85 -15.33
CA MET A 1 -32.25 16.02 -15.25
C MET A 1 -31.63 15.49 -13.97
N THR A 2 -32.36 15.29 -12.89
CA THR A 2 -31.81 14.81 -11.60
C THR A 2 -31.80 13.28 -11.44
N ALA A 3 -32.65 12.55 -12.13
CA ALA A 3 -32.72 11.09 -12.07
C ALA A 3 -31.66 10.38 -12.91
N GLU A 4 -31.22 10.97 -14.02
CA GLU A 4 -30.26 10.38 -14.95
C GLU A 4 -28.82 10.26 -14.40
N ARG A 5 -28.43 11.10 -13.41
CA ARG A 5 -27.09 11.08 -12.85
C ARG A 5 -26.90 10.08 -11.70
N ARG A 6 -28.00 9.63 -11.07
CA ARG A 6 -27.94 8.70 -9.93
C ARG A 6 -27.75 7.24 -10.35
N LEU A 7 -28.24 6.88 -11.53
CA LEU A 7 -28.09 5.51 -12.05
C LEU A 7 -26.64 5.21 -12.48
N LEU A 8 -25.90 6.23 -12.94
CA LEU A 8 -24.52 6.06 -13.39
C LEU A 8 -23.54 5.73 -12.24
N GLY A 9 -23.84 6.18 -11.03
CA GLY A 9 -23.01 5.91 -9.86
C GLY A 9 -23.11 4.47 -9.33
N LEU A 10 -24.28 3.88 -9.45
CA LEU A 10 -24.51 2.50 -8.98
C LEU A 10 -23.95 1.42 -9.91
N ILE A 11 -23.73 1.73 -11.18
CA ILE A 11 -23.30 0.76 -12.20
C ILE A 11 -21.77 0.68 -12.34
N LEU A 12 -21.03 1.74 -11.96
CA LEU A 12 -19.57 1.76 -12.11
C LEU A 12 -18.79 0.90 -11.11
N THR A 13 -19.39 0.51 -10.00
CA THR A 13 -18.73 -0.29 -8.96
C THR A 13 -18.76 -1.79 -9.22
N THR A 14 -19.60 -2.29 -10.11
CA THR A 14 -19.69 -3.73 -10.40
C THR A 14 -18.85 -4.20 -11.60
N LEU A 15 -18.17 -3.30 -12.30
CA LEU A 15 -17.46 -3.60 -13.57
C LEU A 15 -15.92 -3.65 -13.47
N MET A 16 -15.32 -3.52 -12.28
CA MET A 16 -13.86 -3.58 -12.13
C MET A 16 -13.29 -4.90 -11.62
N LEU A 17 -14.05 -5.98 -11.59
CA LEU A 17 -13.55 -7.31 -11.17
C LEU A 17 -13.74 -8.37 -12.27
N GLY A 18 -13.01 -8.24 -13.35
CA GLY A 18 -13.02 -9.33 -14.33
C GLY A 18 -12.31 -9.07 -15.62
N ALA A 19 -11.00 -8.94 -15.65
CA ALA A 19 -10.21 -9.25 -16.83
C ALA A 19 -8.70 -9.30 -16.50
N SER A 20 -8.23 -10.45 -16.12
CA SER A 20 -6.84 -10.84 -16.40
C SER A 20 -6.84 -12.33 -16.68
N LEU A 21 -6.60 -12.69 -17.91
CA LEU A 21 -5.90 -13.92 -18.32
C LEU A 21 -5.88 -14.08 -19.84
N ALA A 22 -4.71 -14.36 -20.31
CA ALA A 22 -4.30 -14.87 -21.61
C ALA A 22 -3.56 -13.81 -22.47
N GLY A 23 -2.37 -13.98 -22.90
CA GLY A 23 -1.50 -15.14 -22.84
C GLY A 23 -0.67 -15.19 -24.11
N CYS A 24 0.59 -15.53 -23.97
CA CYS A 24 1.34 -16.43 -24.83
C CYS A 24 2.09 -15.92 -26.06
N LEU A 25 3.38 -16.16 -25.93
CA LEU A 25 4.27 -16.93 -26.85
C LEU A 25 4.80 -16.19 -28.09
N GLY A 26 6.00 -16.10 -28.16
CA GLY A 26 7.15 -16.89 -28.52
C GLY A 26 7.95 -16.15 -29.57
N GLY A 27 9.17 -16.14 -29.58
CA GLY A 27 10.21 -17.04 -29.79
C GLY A 27 11.19 -16.41 -30.78
N ASP A 28 12.37 -16.36 -30.43
CA ASP A 28 13.48 -17.21 -30.73
C ASP A 28 14.50 -16.70 -31.74
N SER A 29 15.74 -16.95 -31.38
CA SER A 29 16.97 -17.10 -32.15
C SER A 29 17.68 -15.79 -32.61
N GLY A 30 18.92 -15.63 -32.38
CA GLY A 30 19.99 -16.46 -31.96
C GLY A 30 21.28 -16.04 -32.65
N GLY A 31 22.36 -16.21 -31.96
CA GLY A 31 23.67 -16.46 -32.52
C GLY A 31 24.59 -15.23 -32.62
N ASP A 32 25.54 -15.16 -31.75
CA ASP A 32 26.85 -15.86 -31.80
C ASP A 32 27.88 -15.08 -32.63
N THR A 33 29.00 -14.76 -32.24
CA THR A 33 30.19 -15.34 -31.62
C THR A 33 31.30 -14.32 -31.54
N THR A 34 31.99 -14.31 -30.41
CA THR A 34 33.43 -14.50 -30.18
C THR A 34 34.40 -13.51 -30.88
N ASP A 35 35.50 -13.14 -30.38
CA ASP A 35 36.37 -13.69 -29.33
C ASP A 35 37.56 -12.73 -29.10
N SER A 36 38.01 -12.72 -27.85
CA SER A 36 39.35 -12.62 -27.32
C SER A 36 40.36 -11.61 -27.90
N GLY A 37 40.95 -10.86 -27.08
CA GLY A 37 41.97 -11.16 -26.06
C GLY A 37 43.32 -10.77 -26.60
N ASP A 38 44.22 -10.23 -26.00
CA ASP A 38 44.88 -10.33 -24.75
C ASP A 38 46.20 -9.54 -24.76
N ASN A 39 46.50 -8.85 -23.72
CA ASN A 39 47.75 -8.64 -23.02
C ASN A 39 49.01 -8.19 -23.73
N GLY A 40 49.63 -7.23 -23.23
CA GLY A 40 50.51 -7.24 -22.06
C GLY A 40 51.79 -6.50 -22.31
N ASP A 41 52.00 -5.59 -21.53
CA ASP A 41 53.13 -5.19 -20.72
C ASP A 41 54.59 -5.18 -21.25
N ASP A 42 55.18 -4.12 -20.81
CA ASP A 42 56.55 -3.92 -20.23
C ASP A 42 57.65 -3.37 -21.09
N ASP A 43 57.89 -2.14 -20.86
CA ASP A 43 59.02 -1.51 -20.10
C ASP A 43 60.41 -1.67 -20.60
N ASP A 44 61.05 -0.54 -20.61
CA ASP A 44 62.42 -0.18 -20.17
C ASP A 44 63.51 0.17 -21.20
N THR A 45 63.70 1.42 -21.19
CA THR A 45 64.96 2.25 -21.11
C THR A 45 66.13 1.97 -22.06
N SER A 46 66.49 3.10 -22.57
CA SER A 46 67.88 3.71 -22.61
C SER A 46 68.74 3.58 -23.83
N ASN A 47 68.86 4.69 -24.47
CA ASN A 47 70.05 5.46 -24.74
C ASN A 47 71.06 5.02 -25.80
N GLY A 48 71.19 5.83 -26.80
CA GLY A 48 72.48 6.18 -27.36
C GLY A 48 72.83 5.82 -28.76
N GLY A 49 72.79 6.78 -29.65
CA GLY A 49 73.65 6.72 -30.86
C GLY A 49 72.99 7.22 -32.12
N ALA A 50 73.22 8.43 -32.36
CA ALA A 50 72.82 9.23 -33.51
C ALA A 50 73.01 8.56 -34.88
N LEU A 51 72.08 8.98 -35.80
CA LEU A 51 72.24 9.15 -37.21
C LEU A 51 71.39 8.30 -38.18
N PHE A 52 70.57 7.43 -37.76
CA PHE A 52 69.49 6.93 -38.62
C PHE A 52 68.29 6.64 -37.77
N THR A 53 67.42 7.66 -37.62
CA THR A 53 66.07 7.47 -37.02
C THR A 53 65.13 7.07 -38.13
N ASP A 54 64.29 6.10 -37.85
CA ASP A 54 63.04 5.72 -38.53
C ASP A 54 62.00 5.88 -37.44
N VAL A 55 61.36 7.02 -37.43
CA VAL A 55 60.48 7.44 -36.29
C VAL A 55 59.16 6.76 -36.31
N ASP A 56 58.62 6.40 -37.44
CA ASP A 56 57.34 5.74 -37.57
C ASP A 56 57.44 4.21 -37.76
N GLY A 57 58.68 3.69 -38.00
CA GLY A 57 59.00 2.27 -38.00
C GLY A 57 58.54 1.49 -39.25
N ASP A 58 58.38 2.19 -40.39
CA ASP A 58 57.94 1.63 -41.65
C ASP A 58 59.10 0.97 -42.45
N GLY A 59 60.35 1.16 -42.00
CA GLY A 59 61.54 0.57 -42.58
C GLY A 59 62.29 1.55 -43.51
N VAL A 60 61.90 2.76 -43.63
CA VAL A 60 62.52 3.85 -44.37
C VAL A 60 63.03 4.91 -43.40
N TYR A 61 64.31 5.34 -43.52
CA TYR A 61 64.83 6.34 -42.59
C TYR A 61 64.31 7.74 -42.82
N ASP A 62 63.99 8.49 -41.78
CA ASP A 62 63.46 9.85 -41.78
C ASP A 62 64.08 10.86 -42.77
N VAL A 63 65.34 10.62 -43.14
CA VAL A 63 66.07 11.49 -44.07
C VAL A 63 65.65 11.30 -45.55
N ILE A 64 65.08 10.18 -45.88
CA ILE A 64 64.61 9.84 -47.19
C ILE A 64 63.13 9.53 -47.29
N ASP A 65 62.48 9.46 -46.15
CA ASP A 65 61.04 9.26 -45.97
C ASP A 65 60.28 10.51 -46.38
N GLN A 66 59.35 10.35 -47.33
CA GLN A 66 58.45 11.42 -47.76
C GLN A 66 57.07 11.34 -47.07
N CYS A 67 56.78 10.24 -46.38
CA CYS A 67 55.54 10.01 -45.64
C CYS A 67 55.82 9.69 -44.16
N PRO A 68 56.23 10.67 -43.33
CA PRO A 68 56.81 10.50 -41.99
C PRO A 68 55.82 10.14 -40.90
N ASN A 69 54.76 9.40 -41.24
CA ASN A 69 53.78 8.83 -40.30
C ASN A 69 53.17 7.52 -40.84
N SER A 70 53.86 6.84 -41.70
CA SER A 70 53.44 5.53 -42.19
C SER A 70 53.48 4.53 -41.03
N PRO A 71 52.41 3.72 -40.76
CA PRO A 71 52.36 2.82 -39.61
C PRO A 71 53.50 1.79 -39.64
N ALA A 72 54.13 1.57 -38.51
CA ALA A 72 55.23 0.61 -38.39
C ALA A 72 54.89 -0.79 -38.95
N GLY A 73 55.66 -1.27 -39.93
CA GLY A 73 55.46 -2.55 -40.56
C GLY A 73 54.51 -2.53 -41.79
N SER A 74 54.07 -1.37 -42.26
CA SER A 74 53.38 -1.23 -43.54
C SER A 74 54.29 -1.59 -44.71
N GLU A 75 53.74 -2.17 -45.77
CA GLU A 75 54.46 -2.22 -47.06
C GLU A 75 54.47 -0.80 -47.63
N VAL A 76 55.69 -0.20 -47.75
CA VAL A 76 55.90 1.14 -48.26
C VAL A 76 56.88 1.05 -49.48
N ASP A 77 56.82 1.98 -50.37
CA ASP A 77 57.80 2.12 -51.43
C ASP A 77 59.18 2.65 -50.95
N PHE A 78 60.14 2.79 -51.79
CA PHE A 78 61.48 3.29 -51.39
C PHE A 78 61.55 4.71 -50.91
N SER A 79 60.39 5.45 -50.93
CA SER A 79 60.23 6.81 -50.40
C SER A 79 59.43 6.85 -49.07
N GLY A 80 59.10 5.66 -48.53
CA GLY A 80 58.40 5.56 -47.27
C GLY A 80 56.89 5.74 -47.38
N CYS A 81 56.29 5.74 -48.56
CA CYS A 81 54.88 5.94 -48.78
C CYS A 81 54.17 4.61 -49.05
N PRO A 82 53.00 4.35 -48.41
CA PRO A 82 52.19 3.18 -48.78
C PRO A 82 51.72 3.23 -50.20
N PRO A 83 51.56 2.07 -50.90
CA PRO A 83 50.97 2.03 -52.21
C PRO A 83 49.58 2.58 -52.23
N ALA A 84 49.22 3.35 -53.23
CA ALA A 84 47.86 3.87 -53.38
C ALA A 84 46.83 2.72 -53.35
N VAL A 85 45.80 2.85 -52.61
CA VAL A 85 44.74 1.86 -52.43
C VAL A 85 43.58 2.22 -53.37
N ASP A 86 43.05 1.26 -54.08
CA ASP A 86 41.86 1.29 -54.94
C ASP A 86 41.00 0.11 -54.37
N THR A 87 40.06 0.40 -53.50
CA THR A 87 39.38 -0.60 -52.63
C THR A 87 38.27 -1.34 -53.40
N ASP A 88 37.62 -0.70 -54.36
CA ASP A 88 36.56 -1.29 -55.19
C ASP A 88 37.01 -1.76 -56.56
N GLY A 89 38.18 -1.33 -57.03
CA GLY A 89 38.82 -1.82 -58.23
C GLY A 89 38.33 -1.19 -59.55
N ASP A 90 37.80 0.01 -59.45
CA ASP A 90 37.27 0.77 -60.61
C ASP A 90 38.36 1.49 -61.35
N GLY A 91 39.54 1.64 -60.78
CA GLY A 91 40.75 2.25 -61.43
C GLY A 91 41.01 3.69 -61.00
N ILE A 92 40.29 4.24 -60.00
CA ILE A 92 40.53 5.49 -59.30
C ILE A 92 41.03 5.12 -57.92
N ASN A 93 41.92 5.83 -57.29
CA ASN A 93 42.43 5.50 -55.98
C ASN A 93 41.50 6.19 -54.92
N ASP A 94 41.30 5.53 -53.76
CA ASP A 94 40.45 5.98 -52.67
C ASP A 94 40.62 7.47 -52.30
N GLU A 95 41.79 8.07 -52.52
CA GLU A 95 42.03 9.51 -52.20
C GLU A 95 41.59 10.48 -53.31
N ASP A 96 41.34 9.99 -54.50
CA ASP A 96 40.90 10.76 -55.70
C ASP A 96 39.38 10.52 -55.97
N GLU A 97 38.71 9.69 -55.20
CA GLU A 97 37.28 9.42 -55.28
C GLU A 97 36.44 10.58 -54.80
N VAL A 98 35.31 10.76 -55.44
CA VAL A 98 34.27 11.73 -55.05
C VAL A 98 33.04 10.96 -54.61
N GLU A 99 32.80 10.92 -53.31
CA GLU A 99 31.60 10.29 -52.73
C GLU A 99 30.33 11.05 -53.14
N GLY A 100 29.26 10.30 -53.41
CA GLY A 100 27.94 10.83 -53.74
C GLY A 100 27.07 9.82 -54.45
N CYS A 101 25.80 10.13 -54.66
CA CYS A 101 24.88 9.24 -55.35
C CYS A 101 25.29 9.04 -56.83
N THR A 102 25.58 7.82 -57.25
CA THR A 102 25.96 7.46 -58.61
C THR A 102 24.80 6.96 -59.48
N ASP A 103 23.60 6.73 -58.91
CA ASP A 103 22.43 6.32 -59.69
C ASP A 103 21.78 7.52 -60.43
N SER A 104 21.86 7.50 -61.74
CA SER A 104 21.29 8.56 -62.61
C SER A 104 19.76 8.65 -62.56
N LEU A 105 19.07 7.77 -61.89
CA LEU A 105 17.63 7.77 -61.66
C LEU A 105 17.23 8.46 -60.32
N ALA A 106 18.17 8.55 -59.39
CA ALA A 106 17.94 9.21 -58.14
C ALA A 106 17.74 10.74 -58.25
N THR A 107 16.89 11.31 -57.41
CA THR A 107 16.61 12.76 -57.44
C THR A 107 17.81 13.60 -57.00
N ASN A 108 18.71 13.02 -56.21
CA ASN A 108 19.94 13.62 -55.70
C ASN A 108 21.21 13.12 -56.46
N TYR A 109 21.07 12.58 -57.68
CA TYR A 109 22.18 12.12 -58.50
C TYR A 109 23.29 13.17 -58.64
N ASN A 110 24.52 12.78 -58.36
CA ASN A 110 25.70 13.61 -58.52
C ASN A 110 26.52 13.13 -59.70
N PRO A 111 26.55 13.86 -60.86
CA PRO A 111 27.27 13.42 -62.06
C PRO A 111 28.81 13.46 -61.93
N ASP A 112 29.34 14.05 -60.88
CA ASP A 112 30.77 14.09 -60.58
C ASP A 112 31.20 13.05 -59.53
N ALA A 113 30.25 12.29 -58.92
CA ALA A 113 30.58 11.18 -58.02
C ALA A 113 31.20 10.00 -58.76
N THR A 114 32.28 9.47 -58.18
CA THR A 114 33.00 8.30 -58.66
C THR A 114 32.73 7.10 -57.78
N ASP A 115 32.32 7.33 -56.50
CA ASP A 115 31.97 6.31 -55.53
C ASP A 115 30.59 6.58 -54.94
N ASP A 116 29.80 5.52 -54.75
CA ASP A 116 28.44 5.62 -54.22
C ASP A 116 28.48 5.61 -52.70
N ASP A 117 28.12 6.74 -52.06
CA ASP A 117 28.08 6.91 -50.64
C ASP A 117 26.80 6.34 -50.00
N GLY A 118 25.95 5.69 -50.80
CA GLY A 118 24.67 5.11 -50.34
C GLY A 118 23.58 6.15 -50.06
N SER A 119 23.75 7.38 -50.52
CA SER A 119 22.80 8.49 -50.29
C SER A 119 21.74 8.60 -51.40
N CYS A 120 21.72 7.71 -52.41
CA CYS A 120 20.73 7.75 -53.49
C CYS A 120 19.29 7.74 -52.93
N ASP A 121 18.47 8.62 -53.41
CA ASP A 121 17.08 8.81 -53.06
C ASP A 121 16.27 8.93 -54.36
N THR A 122 15.65 7.83 -54.79
CA THR A 122 15.05 7.73 -56.13
C THR A 122 13.69 8.42 -56.24
N ASP A 123 12.87 8.40 -55.18
CA ASP A 123 11.55 8.99 -55.17
C ASP A 123 11.50 10.43 -54.61
N GLY A 124 12.56 10.82 -53.91
CA GLY A 124 12.75 12.22 -53.50
C GLY A 124 12.04 12.59 -52.19
N ASP A 125 11.77 11.61 -51.35
CA ASP A 125 11.13 11.79 -50.06
C ASP A 125 12.09 12.21 -48.96
N GLY A 126 13.41 12.10 -49.22
CA GLY A 126 14.48 12.50 -48.30
C GLY A 126 15.11 11.35 -47.52
N VAL A 127 14.71 10.10 -47.74
CA VAL A 127 15.31 8.89 -47.15
C VAL A 127 16.09 8.15 -48.23
N PRO A 128 17.37 7.80 -48.03
CA PRO A 128 18.14 7.04 -49.01
C PRO A 128 17.53 5.67 -49.32
N ASP A 129 17.59 5.26 -50.62
CA ASP A 129 17.02 4.00 -51.09
C ASP A 129 17.43 2.75 -50.33
N ASN A 130 18.64 2.73 -49.76
CA ASN A 130 19.12 1.63 -48.92
C ASN A 130 18.47 1.57 -47.52
N SER A 131 17.82 2.62 -47.08
CA SER A 131 17.14 2.79 -45.82
C SER A 131 15.63 2.97 -45.96
N ASP A 132 15.16 3.13 -47.20
CA ASP A 132 13.75 3.33 -47.53
C ASP A 132 13.01 2.00 -47.66
N ASN A 133 11.99 1.82 -46.83
CA ASN A 133 11.09 0.66 -46.84
C ASN A 133 9.84 0.88 -47.71
N CYS A 134 9.60 2.12 -48.15
CA CYS A 134 8.42 2.52 -48.92
C CYS A 134 8.80 3.23 -50.24
N PRO A 135 9.57 2.57 -51.14
CA PRO A 135 10.10 3.16 -52.35
C PRO A 135 8.99 3.55 -53.34
N GLY A 136 8.64 4.79 -53.31
CA GLY A 136 7.56 5.38 -54.13
C GLY A 136 6.76 6.44 -53.41
N THR A 137 7.17 6.83 -52.17
CA THR A 137 6.63 7.96 -51.45
C THR A 137 6.99 9.25 -52.20
N LEU A 138 5.98 10.09 -52.47
CA LEU A 138 6.19 11.26 -53.30
C LEU A 138 6.99 12.36 -52.59
N ALA A 139 7.89 12.98 -53.28
CA ALA A 139 8.67 14.11 -52.78
C ALA A 139 7.79 15.21 -52.15
N GLY A 140 8.06 15.52 -50.89
CA GLY A 140 7.34 16.54 -50.12
C GLY A 140 6.19 16.02 -49.25
N VAL A 141 5.96 14.70 -49.23
CA VAL A 141 5.16 14.02 -48.20
C VAL A 141 6.00 13.91 -46.92
N GLU A 142 5.42 14.07 -45.75
CA GLU A 142 6.12 13.88 -44.48
C GLU A 142 6.27 12.37 -44.24
N VAL A 143 7.52 11.92 -44.10
CA VAL A 143 7.87 10.50 -43.94
C VAL A 143 8.58 10.25 -42.62
N ASP A 144 8.49 9.02 -42.14
CA ASP A 144 9.27 8.56 -41.01
C ASP A 144 10.73 8.23 -41.43
N SER A 145 11.54 7.80 -40.43
CA SER A 145 12.95 7.47 -40.69
C SER A 145 13.18 6.24 -41.63
N SER A 146 12.11 5.60 -42.06
CA SER A 146 12.13 4.47 -42.99
C SER A 146 11.51 4.78 -44.35
N GLY A 147 11.24 6.04 -44.66
CA GLY A 147 10.72 6.50 -45.95
C GLY A 147 9.20 6.28 -46.13
N CYS A 148 8.50 5.86 -45.08
CA CYS A 148 7.07 5.62 -45.15
C CYS A 148 6.26 6.86 -44.70
N GLU A 149 5.19 7.20 -45.40
CA GLU A 149 4.32 8.31 -45.09
C GLU A 149 3.81 8.24 -43.64
N VAL A 150 4.01 9.31 -42.89
CA VAL A 150 3.50 9.42 -41.52
C VAL A 150 2.00 9.67 -41.58
N ILE A 151 1.23 8.68 -41.24
CA ILE A 151 -0.23 8.75 -41.15
C ILE A 151 -0.60 9.21 -39.75
N TYR A 152 -1.25 10.37 -39.66
CA TYR A 152 -1.76 10.91 -38.41
C TYR A 152 -3.14 10.36 -38.11
N ASP A 153 -3.35 9.97 -36.88
CA ASP A 153 -4.61 9.60 -36.22
C ASP A 153 -4.55 10.28 -34.84
N GLU A 154 -5.00 11.56 -34.77
CA GLU A 154 -4.75 12.43 -33.60
C GLU A 154 -5.54 12.01 -32.37
N ASP A 155 -6.70 11.36 -32.55
CA ASP A 155 -7.55 10.92 -31.44
C ASP A 155 -7.44 9.40 -31.14
N GLY A 156 -6.77 8.65 -32.05
CA GLY A 156 -6.41 7.24 -31.79
C GLY A 156 -7.57 6.26 -31.95
N ASP A 157 -8.61 6.62 -32.67
CA ASP A 157 -9.80 5.79 -32.88
C ASP A 157 -9.63 4.70 -33.98
N GLY A 158 -8.52 4.78 -34.74
CA GLY A 158 -8.15 3.82 -35.79
C GLY A 158 -8.55 4.27 -37.19
N VAL A 159 -9.10 5.45 -37.36
CA VAL A 159 -9.35 6.11 -38.64
C VAL A 159 -8.41 7.31 -38.76
N VAL A 160 -7.71 7.40 -39.89
CA VAL A 160 -6.74 8.49 -40.10
C VAL A 160 -7.42 9.83 -40.27
N ASP A 161 -6.79 10.92 -39.78
CA ASP A 161 -7.36 12.29 -39.77
C ASP A 161 -7.92 12.76 -41.11
N SER A 162 -7.37 12.27 -42.23
CA SER A 162 -7.85 12.63 -43.57
C SER A 162 -9.19 12.01 -43.94
N ASP A 163 -9.52 10.87 -43.36
CA ASP A 163 -10.74 10.09 -43.59
C ASP A 163 -11.73 10.23 -42.44
N ASP A 164 -11.28 10.78 -41.29
CA ASP A 164 -12.06 10.97 -40.09
C ASP A 164 -12.94 12.24 -40.18
N GLN A 165 -14.26 12.02 -40.03
CA GLN A 165 -15.26 13.07 -39.97
C GLN A 165 -15.66 13.46 -38.54
N CYS A 166 -15.26 12.67 -37.56
CA CYS A 166 -15.58 12.86 -36.14
C CYS A 166 -14.32 13.02 -35.29
N GLN A 167 -13.44 13.92 -35.66
CA GLN A 167 -12.18 14.23 -34.99
C GLN A 167 -12.40 14.49 -33.50
N GLY A 168 -11.91 13.57 -32.65
CA GLY A 168 -12.07 13.61 -31.21
C GLY A 168 -12.78 12.37 -30.63
N THR A 169 -12.98 11.33 -31.45
CA THR A 169 -13.44 10.04 -30.99
C THR A 169 -12.27 9.30 -30.32
N GLY A 170 -12.35 9.07 -29.00
CA GLY A 170 -11.19 8.54 -28.26
C GLY A 170 -10.83 7.10 -28.60
N ALA A 171 -9.55 6.75 -28.44
CA ALA A 171 -9.01 5.41 -28.65
C ALA A 171 -9.83 4.34 -27.91
N GLY A 172 -10.26 3.30 -28.66
CA GLY A 172 -11.04 2.17 -28.12
C GLY A 172 -12.56 2.30 -28.24
N VAL A 173 -13.06 3.40 -28.76
CA VAL A 173 -14.45 3.51 -29.17
C VAL A 173 -14.62 2.79 -30.53
N GLU A 174 -15.67 1.98 -30.68
CA GLU A 174 -15.97 1.35 -31.97
C GLU A 174 -16.50 2.40 -32.93
N VAL A 175 -15.81 2.61 -34.03
CA VAL A 175 -16.13 3.63 -35.04
C VAL A 175 -16.49 3.02 -36.39
N ASP A 176 -17.24 3.74 -37.21
CA ASP A 176 -17.46 3.39 -38.60
C ASP A 176 -16.26 3.81 -39.46
N SER A 177 -16.32 3.54 -40.76
CA SER A 177 -15.24 3.86 -41.70
C SER A 177 -14.97 5.35 -41.88
N SER A 178 -15.68 6.22 -41.23
CA SER A 178 -15.54 7.69 -41.22
C SER A 178 -15.12 8.23 -39.86
N GLY A 179 -14.68 7.38 -38.93
CA GLY A 179 -14.23 7.78 -37.60
C GLY A 179 -15.37 8.15 -36.62
N CYS A 180 -16.63 7.94 -37.03
CA CYS A 180 -17.75 8.30 -36.16
C CYS A 180 -18.21 7.10 -35.31
N PRO A 181 -18.52 7.33 -33.98
CA PRO A 181 -18.93 6.28 -33.10
C PRO A 181 -20.12 5.49 -33.64
N VAL A 182 -20.01 4.18 -33.71
CA VAL A 182 -21.12 3.31 -34.07
C VAL A 182 -22.15 3.32 -32.93
N PRO A 183 -23.41 3.66 -33.19
CA PRO A 183 -24.41 3.60 -32.13
C PRO A 183 -24.53 2.19 -31.57
N GLN A 184 -24.20 2.05 -30.25
CA GLN A 184 -24.21 0.77 -29.57
C GLN A 184 -25.52 0.52 -28.84
N ASP A 185 -25.89 -0.74 -28.75
CA ASP A 185 -26.94 -1.31 -27.92
C ASP A 185 -26.24 -2.47 -27.15
N SER A 186 -25.68 -2.13 -26.00
CA SER A 186 -24.71 -3.00 -25.28
C SER A 186 -25.36 -4.21 -24.63
N ASP A 187 -26.63 -4.14 -24.25
CA ASP A 187 -27.35 -5.23 -23.61
C ASP A 187 -28.30 -5.95 -24.57
N GLY A 188 -28.54 -5.37 -25.76
CA GLY A 188 -29.32 -5.98 -26.86
C GLY A 188 -30.83 -5.95 -26.63
N ASP A 189 -31.34 -4.98 -25.88
CA ASP A 189 -32.77 -4.83 -25.59
C ASP A 189 -33.54 -4.08 -26.69
N GLY A 190 -32.82 -3.42 -27.62
CA GLY A 190 -33.35 -2.71 -28.78
C GLY A 190 -33.36 -1.20 -28.62
N VAL A 191 -32.83 -0.64 -27.53
CA VAL A 191 -32.60 0.78 -27.29
C VAL A 191 -31.08 1.05 -27.29
N LEU A 192 -30.67 2.08 -28.00
CA LEU A 192 -29.24 2.43 -28.08
C LEU A 192 -28.74 2.99 -26.74
N ASP A 193 -27.50 2.70 -26.36
CA ASP A 193 -26.84 3.15 -25.11
C ASP A 193 -27.01 4.65 -24.84
N SER A 194 -27.03 5.49 -25.89
CA SER A 194 -27.26 6.94 -25.80
C SER A 194 -28.67 7.34 -25.33
N ASN A 195 -29.62 6.46 -25.45
CA ASN A 195 -31.02 6.67 -25.08
C ASN A 195 -31.47 5.68 -24.00
N ASP A 196 -30.61 4.73 -23.68
CA ASP A 196 -30.87 3.69 -22.70
C ASP A 196 -30.51 4.17 -21.29
N LEU A 197 -31.52 4.20 -20.44
CA LEU A 197 -31.40 4.52 -19.01
C LEU A 197 -31.24 3.27 -18.15
N CYS A 198 -31.42 2.08 -18.73
CA CYS A 198 -31.40 0.79 -18.04
C CYS A 198 -30.42 -0.19 -18.72
N ALA A 199 -29.18 0.18 -18.78
CA ALA A 199 -28.05 -0.40 -19.54
C ALA A 199 -27.70 -1.88 -19.26
N ASN A 200 -28.59 -2.68 -18.70
CA ASN A 200 -28.41 -4.13 -18.48
C ASN A 200 -29.75 -4.87 -18.60
N THR A 201 -30.72 -4.35 -19.35
CA THR A 201 -31.99 -5.03 -19.59
C THR A 201 -31.77 -6.22 -20.54
N PRO A 202 -32.02 -7.48 -20.13
CA PRO A 202 -31.68 -8.63 -20.95
C PRO A 202 -32.46 -8.61 -22.30
N SER A 203 -31.75 -8.95 -23.37
CA SER A 203 -32.31 -9.06 -24.72
C SER A 203 -33.59 -9.92 -24.75
N GLY A 204 -34.68 -9.37 -25.33
CA GLY A 204 -35.95 -10.05 -25.45
C GLY A 204 -36.97 -9.72 -24.37
N ILE A 205 -36.64 -8.87 -23.42
CA ILE A 205 -37.60 -8.24 -22.51
C ILE A 205 -38.31 -7.07 -23.26
N THR A 206 -39.55 -6.77 -22.90
CA THR A 206 -40.22 -5.61 -23.44
C THR A 206 -39.78 -4.37 -22.68
N VAL A 207 -39.17 -3.45 -23.40
CA VAL A 207 -38.67 -2.19 -22.81
C VAL A 207 -39.50 -1.00 -23.33
N ASP A 208 -39.43 0.11 -22.63
CA ASP A 208 -39.94 1.40 -23.05
C ASP A 208 -38.93 2.15 -23.97
N GLU A 209 -39.25 3.41 -24.31
CA GLU A 209 -38.41 4.24 -25.19
C GLU A 209 -37.03 4.58 -24.57
N THR A 210 -36.80 4.25 -23.29
CA THR A 210 -35.58 4.51 -22.52
C THR A 210 -34.86 3.22 -22.15
N GLY A 211 -35.16 2.07 -22.76
CA GLY A 211 -34.49 0.80 -22.49
C GLY A 211 -34.86 0.13 -21.16
N CYS A 212 -35.77 0.73 -20.40
CA CYS A 212 -36.19 0.15 -19.13
C CYS A 212 -37.32 -0.86 -19.30
N GLU A 213 -37.23 -2.00 -18.59
CA GLU A 213 -38.23 -3.07 -18.64
C GLU A 213 -39.63 -2.52 -18.36
N VAL A 214 -40.54 -2.67 -19.32
CA VAL A 214 -41.96 -2.41 -19.11
C VAL A 214 -42.56 -3.60 -18.36
N PHE A 215 -42.61 -3.48 -17.06
CA PHE A 215 -43.26 -4.51 -16.23
C PHE A 215 -44.72 -4.64 -16.60
N THR A 216 -45.07 -5.73 -17.26
CA THR A 216 -46.45 -6.02 -17.68
C THR A 216 -47.23 -6.84 -16.64
N GLY A 217 -46.60 -7.10 -15.46
CA GLY A 217 -47.21 -7.80 -14.34
C GLY A 217 -48.05 -6.88 -13.44
N THR A 218 -48.56 -7.44 -12.38
CA THR A 218 -49.21 -6.66 -11.30
C THR A 218 -48.14 -6.04 -10.44
N VAL A 219 -48.10 -4.72 -10.32
CA VAL A 219 -47.24 -4.01 -9.37
C VAL A 219 -47.54 -4.51 -7.95
N THR A 220 -46.53 -4.89 -7.22
CA THR A 220 -46.68 -5.36 -5.83
C THR A 220 -46.49 -4.17 -4.87
N GLU A 221 -47.52 -3.78 -4.16
CA GLU A 221 -47.43 -2.75 -3.10
C GLU A 221 -46.70 -3.34 -1.91
N VAL A 222 -45.62 -2.64 -1.43
CA VAL A 222 -44.86 -3.01 -0.27
C VAL A 222 -44.77 -1.84 0.69
N LYS A 223 -45.13 -2.09 1.94
CA LYS A 223 -45.06 -1.07 2.99
C LYS A 223 -43.83 -1.27 3.87
N ILE A 224 -43.10 -0.21 4.06
CA ILE A 224 -41.96 -0.13 4.98
C ILE A 224 -42.39 0.65 6.22
N GLY A 225 -42.21 0.06 7.39
CA GLY A 225 -42.49 0.71 8.67
C GLY A 225 -41.37 1.63 9.09
N LEU A 226 -41.69 2.82 9.63
CA LEU A 226 -40.70 3.74 10.16
C LEU A 226 -41.00 4.04 11.63
N LEU A 227 -40.09 3.60 12.53
CA LEU A 227 -40.08 3.97 13.93
C LEU A 227 -39.37 5.32 14.09
N THR A 228 -40.12 6.41 14.08
CA THR A 228 -39.59 7.77 14.12
C THR A 228 -39.85 8.41 15.48
N PRO A 229 -38.93 9.21 16.04
CA PRO A 229 -39.11 9.92 17.31
C PRO A 229 -39.69 11.34 17.09
N ARG A 230 -40.88 11.45 16.51
CA ARG A 230 -41.49 12.78 16.23
C ARG A 230 -41.64 13.65 17.46
N THR A 231 -41.78 13.02 18.63
CA THR A 231 -41.85 13.69 19.92
C THR A 231 -40.91 13.05 20.95
N GLY A 232 -40.63 13.75 22.05
CA GLY A 232 -39.73 13.30 23.12
C GLY A 232 -38.28 13.77 22.90
N ASP A 233 -37.36 13.18 23.68
CA ASP A 233 -35.98 13.65 23.78
C ASP A 233 -35.20 13.60 22.45
N ASN A 234 -35.48 12.61 21.62
CA ASN A 234 -34.79 12.43 20.36
C ASN A 234 -35.54 13.03 19.13
N SER A 235 -36.50 13.95 19.40
CA SER A 235 -37.34 14.52 18.32
C SER A 235 -36.57 15.28 17.26
N HIS A 236 -35.38 15.77 17.54
CA HIS A 236 -34.49 16.42 16.61
C HIS A 236 -33.98 15.49 15.48
N LEU A 237 -34.05 14.17 15.68
CA LEU A 237 -33.64 13.19 14.69
C LEU A 237 -34.74 12.87 13.66
N SER A 238 -35.99 13.23 13.94
CA SER A 238 -37.13 12.74 13.12
C SER A 238 -37.15 13.29 11.71
N GLU A 239 -36.87 14.56 11.52
CA GLU A 239 -36.91 15.21 10.21
C GLU A 239 -35.87 14.61 9.24
N GLY A 240 -34.63 14.49 9.69
CA GLY A 240 -33.56 13.90 8.89
C GLY A 240 -33.82 12.44 8.52
N LEU A 241 -34.29 11.65 9.50
CA LEU A 241 -34.68 10.25 9.28
C LEU A 241 -35.82 10.13 8.24
N GLU A 242 -36.91 10.87 8.42
CA GLU A 242 -38.09 10.79 7.57
C GLU A 242 -37.80 11.25 6.14
N ASN A 243 -37.06 12.35 5.98
CA ASN A 243 -36.65 12.88 4.70
C ASN A 243 -35.73 11.92 3.93
N ALA A 244 -34.71 11.38 4.59
CA ALA A 244 -33.77 10.47 3.96
C ALA A 244 -34.43 9.14 3.55
N VAL A 245 -35.28 8.57 4.41
CA VAL A 245 -36.03 7.34 4.07
C VAL A 245 -37.00 7.61 2.92
N GLN A 246 -37.70 8.76 2.92
CA GLN A 246 -38.62 9.09 1.80
C GLN A 246 -37.85 9.27 0.50
N MET A 247 -36.68 9.90 0.53
CA MET A 247 -35.81 10.08 -0.63
C MET A 247 -35.36 8.73 -1.22
N ALA A 248 -34.95 7.78 -0.37
CA ALA A 248 -34.60 6.45 -0.80
C ALA A 248 -35.77 5.70 -1.45
N ILE A 249 -36.99 5.85 -0.89
CA ILE A 249 -38.20 5.25 -1.44
C ILE A 249 -38.56 5.88 -2.80
N ASP A 250 -38.45 7.20 -2.94
CA ASP A 250 -38.72 7.88 -4.19
C ASP A 250 -37.70 7.47 -5.28
N ASP A 251 -36.44 7.32 -4.91
CA ASP A 251 -35.37 6.89 -5.81
C ASP A 251 -35.61 5.46 -6.31
N ILE A 252 -35.89 4.51 -5.41
CA ILE A 252 -36.09 3.11 -5.82
C ILE A 252 -37.41 2.94 -6.64
N ASN A 253 -38.49 3.66 -6.30
CA ASN A 253 -39.71 3.64 -7.07
C ASN A 253 -39.55 4.25 -8.48
N SER A 254 -38.57 5.18 -8.62
CA SER A 254 -38.21 5.76 -9.91
C SER A 254 -37.32 4.84 -10.76
N ALA A 255 -36.53 3.98 -10.10
CA ALA A 255 -35.57 3.09 -10.74
C ALA A 255 -36.12 1.73 -11.16
N GLN A 256 -37.33 1.34 -10.71
CA GLN A 256 -37.97 0.05 -11.05
C GLN A 256 -39.48 0.17 -10.99
N SER A 257 -40.20 -0.79 -11.62
CA SER A 257 -41.65 -0.76 -11.75
C SER A 257 -42.35 -2.02 -11.21
N ALA A 258 -41.64 -3.01 -10.74
CA ALA A 258 -42.22 -4.27 -10.25
C ALA A 258 -42.84 -4.11 -8.85
N TYR A 259 -42.35 -3.17 -8.07
CA TYR A 259 -42.81 -2.86 -6.72
C TYR A 259 -43.16 -1.38 -6.59
N ASP A 260 -44.17 -1.09 -5.74
CA ASP A 260 -44.54 0.27 -5.32
C ASP A 260 -44.33 0.35 -3.79
N PHE A 261 -43.21 0.93 -3.40
CA PHE A 261 -42.82 1.07 -2.00
C PHE A 261 -43.50 2.30 -1.39
N SER A 262 -43.96 2.17 -0.15
CA SER A 262 -44.51 3.27 0.63
C SER A 262 -44.12 3.19 2.08
N VAL A 263 -44.03 4.34 2.78
CA VAL A 263 -43.61 4.44 4.18
C VAL A 263 -44.80 4.62 5.10
N VAL A 264 -44.86 3.83 6.17
CA VAL A 264 -45.82 3.97 7.26
C VAL A 264 -45.11 4.42 8.52
N TYR A 265 -45.44 5.59 9.01
CA TYR A 265 -44.78 6.26 10.13
C TYR A 265 -45.46 5.94 11.46
N TYR A 266 -44.64 5.72 12.51
CA TYR A 266 -45.16 5.60 13.87
C TYR A 266 -44.26 6.38 14.88
N ASP A 267 -44.85 7.33 15.63
CA ASP A 267 -44.15 8.10 16.65
C ASP A 267 -43.86 7.24 17.89
N THR A 268 -42.57 7.04 18.19
CA THR A 268 -42.12 6.30 19.38
C THR A 268 -42.12 7.16 20.65
N GLU A 269 -42.36 8.46 20.53
CA GLU A 269 -42.27 9.46 21.64
C GLU A 269 -40.89 9.38 22.35
N SER A 270 -39.85 8.83 21.67
CA SER A 270 -38.51 8.52 22.25
C SER A 270 -38.53 7.55 23.44
N VAL A 271 -39.64 6.83 23.66
CA VAL A 271 -39.91 6.01 24.86
C VAL A 271 -39.98 4.52 24.50
N GLY A 272 -39.10 3.69 25.10
CA GLY A 272 -39.05 2.24 24.83
C GLY A 272 -40.38 1.50 25.06
N SER A 273 -41.17 1.87 26.06
CA SER A 273 -42.48 1.23 26.31
C SER A 273 -43.52 1.47 25.21
N LYS A 274 -43.31 2.47 24.33
CA LYS A 274 -44.16 2.72 23.14
C LYS A 274 -43.78 1.87 21.96
N ALA A 275 -42.54 1.40 21.87
CA ALA A 275 -42.03 0.63 20.76
C ALA A 275 -42.80 -0.68 20.49
N ASN A 276 -43.22 -1.38 21.55
CA ASN A 276 -44.02 -2.60 21.39
C ASN A 276 -45.36 -2.32 20.74
N VAL A 277 -46.03 -1.21 21.09
CA VAL A 277 -47.28 -0.79 20.45
C VAL A 277 -47.04 -0.34 19.01
N ALA A 278 -45.91 0.36 18.77
CA ALA A 278 -45.49 0.82 17.46
C ALA A 278 -45.29 -0.35 16.50
N THR A 279 -44.46 -1.32 16.86
CA THR A 279 -44.17 -2.50 16.06
C THR A 279 -45.40 -3.36 15.85
N TRP A 280 -46.25 -3.51 16.91
CA TRP A 280 -47.53 -4.20 16.74
C TRP A 280 -48.44 -3.53 15.70
N SER A 281 -48.55 -2.19 15.75
CA SER A 281 -49.39 -1.44 14.79
C SER A 281 -48.86 -1.52 13.38
N LEU A 282 -47.55 -1.39 13.18
CA LEU A 282 -46.89 -1.49 11.88
C LEU A 282 -47.09 -2.90 11.25
N ILE A 283 -46.94 -3.95 12.04
CA ILE A 283 -47.00 -5.35 11.55
C ILE A 283 -48.41 -5.82 11.40
N GLU A 284 -49.20 -5.81 12.48
CA GLU A 284 -50.57 -6.38 12.51
C GLU A 284 -51.63 -5.41 11.96
N GLY A 285 -51.39 -4.09 12.09
CA GLY A 285 -52.32 -3.07 11.63
C GLY A 285 -52.14 -2.71 10.16
N ASP A 286 -50.88 -2.39 9.81
CA ASP A 286 -50.55 -1.85 8.48
C ASP A 286 -49.96 -2.89 7.52
N GLY A 287 -49.45 -4.02 8.04
CA GLY A 287 -48.85 -5.12 7.27
C GLY A 287 -47.54 -4.77 6.60
N VAL A 288 -46.60 -4.15 7.34
CA VAL A 288 -45.29 -3.80 6.81
C VAL A 288 -44.40 -5.03 6.61
N SER A 289 -43.54 -4.98 5.59
CA SER A 289 -42.65 -6.06 5.20
C SER A 289 -41.26 -5.97 5.87
N GLY A 290 -40.89 -4.80 6.34
CA GLY A 290 -39.67 -4.51 7.08
C GLY A 290 -39.81 -3.20 7.86
N ILE A 291 -38.91 -2.95 8.80
CA ILE A 291 -38.94 -1.78 9.69
C ILE A 291 -37.58 -1.08 9.66
N ILE A 292 -37.62 0.26 9.61
CA ILE A 292 -36.45 1.14 9.76
C ILE A 292 -36.61 1.97 11.05
N GLY A 293 -35.49 2.27 11.72
CA GLY A 293 -35.49 3.22 12.83
C GLY A 293 -35.10 2.61 14.16
N GLY A 294 -35.60 3.21 15.23
CA GLY A 294 -35.16 2.89 16.60
C GLY A 294 -34.11 3.87 17.08
N SER A 295 -34.55 5.06 17.56
CA SER A 295 -33.68 6.18 17.94
C SER A 295 -32.88 5.97 19.24
N ASN A 296 -33.12 4.90 19.95
CA ASN A 296 -32.33 4.49 21.11
C ASN A 296 -32.51 3.00 21.43
N MET A 297 -31.58 2.44 22.19
CA MET A 297 -31.54 1.02 22.57
C MET A 297 -32.85 0.51 23.20
N GLY A 298 -33.52 1.34 24.02
CA GLY A 298 -34.79 0.99 24.67
C GLY A 298 -35.93 0.76 23.66
N ILE A 299 -35.90 1.45 22.52
CA ILE A 299 -36.87 1.25 21.42
C ILE A 299 -36.73 -0.14 20.82
N ILE A 300 -35.50 -0.55 20.45
CA ILE A 300 -35.26 -1.86 19.87
C ILE A 300 -35.53 -2.96 20.90
N GLN A 301 -34.99 -2.85 22.11
CA GLN A 301 -35.12 -3.88 23.14
C GLN A 301 -36.60 -4.17 23.52
N ASN A 302 -37.45 -3.14 23.53
CA ASN A 302 -38.89 -3.32 23.85
C ASN A 302 -39.71 -3.58 22.59
N GLY A 303 -39.24 -3.20 21.41
CA GLY A 303 -39.97 -3.34 20.14
C GLY A 303 -39.77 -4.64 19.40
N VAL A 304 -38.70 -5.41 19.68
CA VAL A 304 -38.26 -6.57 18.88
C VAL A 304 -39.18 -7.78 18.96
N ALA A 305 -39.99 -7.91 20.01
CA ALA A 305 -40.82 -9.10 20.23
C ALA A 305 -41.81 -9.44 19.09
N LYS A 306 -42.46 -8.42 18.48
CA LYS A 306 -43.37 -8.59 17.36
C LYS A 306 -42.65 -8.88 16.05
N PRO A 307 -41.58 -8.16 15.71
CA PRO A 307 -40.67 -8.54 14.63
C PRO A 307 -40.23 -10.02 14.68
N ILE A 308 -39.84 -10.55 15.83
CA ILE A 308 -39.47 -11.97 16.00
C ILE A 308 -40.66 -12.90 15.71
N GLU A 309 -41.84 -12.58 16.27
CA GLU A 309 -43.04 -13.39 16.07
C GLU A 309 -43.45 -13.51 14.59
N HIS A 310 -43.25 -12.46 13.80
CA HIS A 310 -43.62 -12.36 12.39
C HIS A 310 -42.44 -12.45 11.43
N GLN A 311 -41.22 -12.63 11.92
CA GLN A 311 -39.97 -12.70 11.15
C GLN A 311 -39.75 -11.43 10.29
N ILE A 312 -40.01 -10.26 10.84
CA ILE A 312 -39.88 -8.97 10.16
C ILE A 312 -38.53 -8.34 10.49
N PRO A 313 -37.66 -8.06 9.53
CA PRO A 313 -36.35 -7.44 9.81
C PRO A 313 -36.49 -5.98 10.25
N ILE A 314 -35.56 -5.55 11.10
CA ILE A 314 -35.39 -4.16 11.52
C ILE A 314 -34.00 -3.71 11.08
N ILE A 315 -33.87 -2.57 10.41
CA ILE A 315 -32.60 -1.92 10.14
C ILE A 315 -32.55 -0.60 10.90
N THR A 316 -31.57 -0.46 11.79
CA THR A 316 -31.40 0.76 12.60
C THR A 316 -30.24 1.62 12.13
N PRO A 317 -30.50 2.93 11.84
CA PRO A 317 -29.45 3.88 11.50
C PRO A 317 -28.89 4.68 12.70
N PHE A 318 -29.23 4.30 13.96
CA PHE A 318 -28.92 5.11 15.14
C PHE A 318 -28.20 4.35 16.24
N ILE A 319 -28.35 3.01 16.33
CA ILE A 319 -27.94 2.29 17.54
C ILE A 319 -26.46 1.92 17.43
N THR A 320 -25.64 2.68 18.15
CA THR A 320 -24.21 2.42 18.29
C THR A 320 -23.90 1.46 19.43
N SER A 321 -24.83 1.30 20.39
CA SER A 321 -24.59 0.50 21.58
C SER A 321 -24.21 -0.96 21.30
N GLY A 322 -23.09 -1.42 21.86
CA GLY A 322 -22.68 -2.82 21.86
C GLY A 322 -23.68 -3.76 22.55
N GLY A 323 -24.60 -3.22 23.36
CA GLY A 323 -25.71 -3.97 23.97
C GLY A 323 -26.71 -4.51 22.93
N LEU A 324 -26.67 -4.04 21.67
CA LEU A 324 -27.47 -4.59 20.58
C LEU A 324 -27.11 -6.06 20.32
N ASP A 325 -25.84 -6.40 20.41
CA ASP A 325 -25.29 -7.75 20.21
C ASP A 325 -25.77 -8.77 21.26
N GLU A 326 -26.29 -8.28 22.38
CA GLU A 326 -26.80 -9.09 23.51
C GLU A 326 -28.31 -9.32 23.44
N ILE A 327 -29.02 -8.64 22.54
CA ILE A 327 -30.46 -8.83 22.36
C ILE A 327 -30.69 -10.18 21.67
N ASN A 328 -31.60 -10.97 22.19
CA ASN A 328 -32.09 -12.13 21.46
C ASN A 328 -33.15 -11.66 20.44
N ASP A 329 -32.73 -11.32 19.26
CA ASP A 329 -33.54 -10.76 18.15
C ASP A 329 -33.81 -11.77 17.02
N ASP A 330 -33.35 -12.99 17.17
CA ASP A 330 -33.45 -14.08 16.19
C ASP A 330 -32.73 -13.75 14.84
N GLY A 331 -31.75 -12.85 14.87
CA GLY A 331 -31.02 -12.39 13.69
C GLY A 331 -31.82 -11.46 12.77
N LEU A 332 -32.74 -10.68 13.35
CA LEU A 332 -33.64 -9.79 12.61
C LEU A 332 -33.27 -8.31 12.75
N VAL A 333 -32.32 -7.96 13.62
CA VAL A 333 -31.90 -6.57 13.79
C VAL A 333 -30.54 -6.35 13.14
N TRP A 334 -30.50 -5.37 12.25
CA TRP A 334 -29.33 -4.97 11.47
C TRP A 334 -28.98 -3.52 11.78
N ARG A 335 -27.72 -3.18 11.78
CA ARG A 335 -27.23 -1.84 12.12
C ARG A 335 -26.34 -1.32 11.00
N VAL A 336 -26.62 -0.11 10.49
CA VAL A 336 -25.85 0.57 9.43
C VAL A 336 -24.97 1.71 9.97
N VAL A 337 -24.64 1.68 11.25
CA VAL A 337 -23.73 2.61 11.92
C VAL A 337 -22.69 1.83 12.72
N PRO A 338 -21.50 2.39 12.97
CA PRO A 338 -20.48 1.72 13.77
C PRO A 338 -20.95 1.38 15.19
N SER A 339 -20.30 0.43 15.84
CA SER A 339 -20.56 0.06 17.22
C SER A 339 -19.72 0.91 18.18
N ASP A 340 -20.26 1.15 19.41
CA ASP A 340 -19.47 1.70 20.53
C ASP A 340 -18.24 0.82 20.87
N SER A 341 -18.28 -0.48 20.52
CA SER A 341 -17.12 -1.35 20.63
C SER A 341 -16.06 -0.99 19.62
N ASP A 342 -16.45 -0.55 18.42
CA ASP A 342 -15.52 -0.12 17.39
C ASP A 342 -14.87 1.22 17.77
N ASP A 343 -15.63 2.15 18.39
CA ASP A 343 -15.07 3.37 18.99
C ASP A 343 -14.01 3.06 20.06
N ALA A 344 -14.26 2.07 20.92
CA ALA A 344 -13.27 1.63 21.90
C ALA A 344 -12.01 1.01 21.26
N HIS A 345 -12.15 0.33 20.12
CA HIS A 345 -11.01 -0.13 19.32
C HIS A 345 -10.24 1.06 18.73
N ALA A 346 -10.93 2.07 18.18
CA ALA A 346 -10.30 3.28 17.67
C ALA A 346 -9.55 4.07 18.75
N ALA A 347 -10.15 4.18 19.95
CA ALA A 347 -9.49 4.80 21.10
C ALA A 347 -8.28 4.00 21.59
N SER A 348 -8.36 2.66 21.53
CA SER A 348 -7.20 1.79 21.81
C SER A 348 -6.10 1.96 20.77
N MET A 349 -6.46 2.07 19.49
CA MET A 349 -5.51 2.37 18.41
C MET A 349 -4.77 3.68 18.72
N TRP A 350 -5.46 4.79 19.03
CA TRP A 350 -4.82 6.03 19.45
C TRP A 350 -3.87 5.86 20.64
N SER A 351 -4.29 5.09 21.63
CA SER A 351 -3.48 4.84 22.82
C SER A 351 -2.23 4.02 22.49
N ASN A 352 -2.33 3.09 21.55
CA ASN A 352 -1.20 2.30 21.08
C ASN A 352 -0.27 3.13 20.17
N VAL A 353 -0.81 3.94 19.26
CA VAL A 353 -0.03 4.85 18.39
C VAL A 353 0.82 5.84 19.21
N TYR A 354 0.31 6.31 20.34
CA TYR A 354 1.05 7.21 21.23
C TYR A 354 1.80 6.47 22.36
N GLU A 355 1.87 5.15 22.31
CA GLU A 355 2.56 4.32 23.32
C GLU A 355 2.18 4.71 24.75
N LEU A 356 0.91 5.01 24.97
CA LEU A 356 0.47 5.48 26.28
C LEU A 356 0.66 4.37 27.31
N ASN A 357 1.30 4.68 28.41
CA ASN A 357 1.42 3.78 29.56
C ASN A 357 0.70 4.38 30.76
N ASN A 358 0.36 3.58 31.76
CA ASN A 358 -0.35 4.06 32.96
C ASN A 358 -1.62 4.87 32.67
N VAL A 359 -2.50 4.31 31.82
CA VAL A 359 -3.73 4.96 31.34
C VAL A 359 -4.87 4.81 32.35
N ALA A 360 -5.50 5.92 32.73
CA ALA A 360 -6.79 5.89 33.42
C ALA A 360 -7.92 5.70 32.40
N MET A 361 -8.63 4.58 32.43
CA MET A 361 -9.88 4.39 31.70
C MET A 361 -11.02 4.99 32.52
N ILE A 362 -11.56 6.12 32.09
CA ILE A 362 -12.60 6.88 32.81
C ILE A 362 -13.90 6.83 32.00
N HIS A 363 -15.00 6.41 32.60
CA HIS A 363 -16.27 6.31 31.90
C HIS A 363 -17.49 6.70 32.70
N VAL A 364 -18.54 7.14 31.99
CA VAL A 364 -19.86 7.31 32.60
C VAL A 364 -20.44 5.94 32.96
N ASP A 365 -21.11 5.85 34.13
CA ASP A 365 -21.71 4.58 34.60
C ASP A 365 -23.09 4.33 33.96
N ASN A 366 -23.11 4.10 32.67
CA ASN A 366 -24.26 3.70 31.86
C ASN A 366 -23.89 2.52 30.90
N GLY A 367 -24.80 2.13 30.04
CA GLY A 367 -24.57 1.03 29.07
C GLY A 367 -23.40 1.31 28.13
N PHE A 368 -23.33 2.51 27.55
CA PHE A 368 -22.24 2.97 26.67
C PHE A 368 -20.89 2.92 27.39
N GLY A 369 -20.73 3.68 28.49
CA GLY A 369 -19.44 3.80 29.17
C GLY A 369 -18.89 2.46 29.67
N ARG A 370 -19.77 1.56 30.18
CA ARG A 370 -19.33 0.20 30.60
C ARG A 370 -18.91 -0.68 29.44
N SER A 371 -19.64 -0.65 28.32
CA SER A 371 -19.30 -1.40 27.11
C SER A 371 -17.96 -0.94 26.54
N PHE A 372 -17.81 0.38 26.38
CA PHE A 372 -16.56 0.99 25.91
C PHE A 372 -15.37 0.60 26.81
N ALA A 373 -15.48 0.78 28.13
CA ALA A 373 -14.40 0.47 29.06
C ALA A 373 -14.02 -1.02 29.07
N SER A 374 -15.01 -1.90 28.91
CA SER A 374 -14.79 -3.36 28.80
C SER A 374 -14.02 -3.70 27.54
N THR A 375 -14.46 -3.18 26.39
CA THR A 375 -13.82 -3.41 25.10
C THR A 375 -12.42 -2.82 25.07
N TYR A 376 -12.28 -1.54 25.45
CA TYR A 376 -10.97 -0.89 25.51
C TYR A 376 -9.97 -1.69 26.34
N SER A 377 -10.39 -2.16 27.54
CA SER A 377 -9.52 -2.95 28.42
C SER A 377 -9.13 -4.32 27.84
N ALA A 378 -9.93 -4.85 26.95
CA ALA A 378 -9.65 -6.14 26.29
C ALA A 378 -8.69 -6.00 25.09
N VAL A 379 -8.67 -4.83 24.43
CA VAL A 379 -7.92 -4.63 23.17
C VAL A 379 -6.71 -3.72 23.31
N TYR A 380 -6.60 -2.95 24.40
CA TYR A 380 -5.44 -2.12 24.66
C TYR A 380 -4.25 -2.96 25.14
N THR A 381 -3.11 -2.86 24.44
CA THR A 381 -1.95 -3.75 24.64
C THR A 381 -0.62 -3.02 24.86
N SER A 382 -0.48 -1.75 24.46
CA SER A 382 0.80 -1.04 24.50
C SER A 382 1.26 -0.60 25.90
N GLY A 383 0.41 -0.75 26.92
CA GLY A 383 0.78 -0.36 28.29
C GLY A 383 -0.20 -0.85 29.35
N ALA A 384 -0.06 -0.32 30.56
CA ALA A 384 -0.89 -0.70 31.69
C ALA A 384 -2.10 0.24 31.87
N ILE A 385 -3.26 -0.31 32.14
CA ILE A 385 -4.40 0.44 32.69
C ILE A 385 -4.18 0.56 34.19
N CYS A 386 -3.81 1.75 34.67
CA CYS A 386 -3.55 2.02 36.09
C CYS A 386 -4.83 2.01 36.92
N ALA A 387 -5.96 2.43 36.35
CA ALA A 387 -7.27 2.44 37.00
C ALA A 387 -8.39 2.45 35.95
N THR A 388 -9.47 1.71 36.22
CA THR A 388 -10.77 1.87 35.56
C THR A 388 -11.72 2.56 36.54
N LEU A 389 -12.18 3.76 36.20
CA LEU A 389 -12.91 4.69 37.06
C LEU A 389 -14.23 5.06 36.40
N SER A 390 -15.32 5.05 37.19
CA SER A 390 -16.63 5.45 36.71
C SER A 390 -17.23 6.59 37.51
N PHE A 391 -18.14 7.32 36.90
CA PHE A 391 -18.94 8.35 37.51
C PHE A 391 -20.42 8.23 37.07
N PRO A 392 -21.39 8.68 37.88
CA PRO A 392 -22.81 8.55 37.54
C PRO A 392 -23.21 9.44 36.37
N THR A 393 -24.30 9.14 35.70
CA THR A 393 -24.93 10.05 34.74
C THR A 393 -25.33 11.37 35.42
N ASN A 394 -25.09 12.51 34.76
CA ASN A 394 -25.25 13.86 35.30
C ASN A 394 -24.41 14.10 36.57
N PRO A 395 -23.10 13.95 36.54
CA PRO A 395 -22.25 14.04 37.72
C PRO A 395 -22.14 15.48 38.23
N THR A 396 -22.01 15.60 39.53
CA THR A 396 -21.63 16.88 40.16
C THR A 396 -20.13 17.15 39.91
N ASP A 397 -19.73 18.41 40.02
CA ASP A 397 -18.32 18.82 39.95
C ASP A 397 -17.42 18.14 40.99
N ALA A 398 -17.99 17.78 42.15
CA ALA A 398 -17.29 17.07 43.21
C ALA A 398 -17.00 15.60 42.81
N GLU A 399 -17.93 14.95 42.12
CA GLU A 399 -17.76 13.58 41.64
C GLU A 399 -16.70 13.51 40.54
N LEU A 400 -16.74 14.41 39.54
CA LEU A 400 -15.69 14.52 38.49
C LEU A 400 -14.32 14.83 39.12
N THR A 401 -14.27 15.68 40.13
CA THR A 401 -13.03 15.98 40.87
C THR A 401 -12.51 14.75 41.62
N SER A 402 -13.43 13.92 42.20
CA SER A 402 -13.05 12.68 42.87
C SER A 402 -12.39 11.70 41.87
N VAL A 403 -13.04 11.49 40.73
CA VAL A 403 -12.50 10.59 39.66
C VAL A 403 -11.10 11.02 39.22
N ARG A 404 -10.90 12.34 38.99
CA ARG A 404 -9.58 12.88 38.68
C ARG A 404 -8.56 12.58 39.79
N ASN A 405 -8.95 12.78 41.05
CA ASN A 405 -8.07 12.52 42.21
C ASN A 405 -7.72 11.02 42.30
N ASP A 406 -8.69 10.15 42.01
CA ASP A 406 -8.48 8.70 42.04
C ASP A 406 -7.52 8.26 40.96
N ALA A 407 -7.58 8.85 39.74
CA ALA A 407 -6.62 8.64 38.66
C ALA A 407 -5.20 9.04 39.07
N VAL A 408 -5.04 10.23 39.63
CA VAL A 408 -3.74 10.73 40.12
C VAL A 408 -3.20 9.85 41.26
N ASN A 409 -4.05 9.45 42.22
CA ASN A 409 -3.64 8.60 43.34
C ASN A 409 -3.23 7.17 42.89
N ALA A 410 -3.80 6.69 41.79
CA ALA A 410 -3.43 5.41 41.16
C ALA A 410 -2.11 5.48 40.41
N GLY A 411 -1.52 6.68 40.20
CA GLY A 411 -0.29 6.87 39.48
C GLY A 411 -0.49 6.88 37.95
N CYS A 412 -1.70 7.25 37.50
CA CYS A 412 -1.98 7.34 36.08
C CYS A 412 -1.28 8.56 35.46
N GLU A 413 -0.82 8.40 34.24
CA GLU A 413 -0.10 9.43 33.49
C GLU A 413 -0.92 9.98 32.32
N HIS A 414 -1.83 9.18 31.78
CA HIS A 414 -2.69 9.50 30.66
C HIS A 414 -4.16 9.15 30.99
N ALA A 415 -5.09 9.55 30.12
CA ALA A 415 -6.51 9.26 30.31
C ALA A 415 -7.21 8.93 28.99
N VAL A 416 -8.10 7.93 29.04
CA VAL A 416 -9.13 7.67 28.02
C VAL A 416 -10.49 7.96 28.65
N ILE A 417 -11.32 8.77 28.00
CA ILE A 417 -12.60 9.24 28.52
C ILE A 417 -13.73 8.77 27.62
N ALA A 418 -14.63 7.96 28.13
CA ALA A 418 -15.87 7.54 27.51
C ALA A 418 -17.08 8.09 28.23
N ALA A 419 -17.54 9.26 27.82
CA ALA A 419 -18.66 9.99 28.40
C ALA A 419 -19.31 10.90 27.36
N ASP A 420 -20.48 11.45 27.70
CA ASP A 420 -21.08 12.49 26.90
C ASP A 420 -20.22 13.77 26.86
N ASP A 421 -20.46 14.58 25.86
CA ASP A 421 -19.69 15.78 25.54
C ASP A 421 -19.62 16.77 26.70
N THR A 422 -20.76 17.02 27.39
CA THR A 422 -20.86 17.97 28.51
C THR A 422 -19.98 17.54 29.69
N ASP A 423 -19.95 16.25 30.01
CA ASP A 423 -19.16 15.73 31.13
C ASP A 423 -17.67 15.61 30.74
N THR A 424 -17.40 15.25 29.53
CA THR A 424 -16.04 15.22 28.94
C THR A 424 -15.42 16.64 28.94
N ALA A 425 -16.18 17.66 28.50
CA ALA A 425 -15.74 19.05 28.48
C ALA A 425 -15.42 19.59 29.92
N ARG A 426 -16.12 19.10 30.95
CA ARG A 426 -15.86 19.44 32.36
C ARG A 426 -14.69 18.67 32.95
N LEU A 427 -14.42 17.45 32.44
CA LEU A 427 -13.41 16.56 33.01
C LEU A 427 -12.01 16.83 32.46
N ILE A 428 -11.85 17.08 31.16
CA ILE A 428 -10.53 17.29 30.50
C ILE A 428 -9.71 18.39 31.19
N PRO A 429 -10.25 19.60 31.45
CA PRO A 429 -9.48 20.62 32.18
C PRO A 429 -9.00 20.17 33.55
N LYS A 430 -9.82 19.42 34.29
CA LYS A 430 -9.46 18.90 35.63
C LYS A 430 -8.32 17.87 35.54
N ILE A 431 -8.32 17.01 34.53
CA ILE A 431 -7.24 16.04 34.25
C ILE A 431 -5.95 16.80 33.93
N LYS A 432 -5.99 17.68 32.95
CA LYS A 432 -4.82 18.46 32.49
C LYS A 432 -4.25 19.38 33.58
N ASP A 433 -5.07 19.90 34.49
CA ASP A 433 -4.60 20.70 35.66
C ASP A 433 -3.76 19.87 36.64
N SER A 434 -3.96 18.57 36.71
CA SER A 434 -3.31 17.70 37.67
C SER A 434 -2.26 16.77 37.04
N MET A 435 -2.39 16.53 35.77
CA MET A 435 -1.54 15.72 34.93
C MET A 435 -1.26 16.54 33.66
N SER A 436 -0.36 17.55 33.75
CA SER A 436 -0.14 18.56 32.68
C SER A 436 0.35 17.95 31.37
N GLU A 437 1.13 16.89 31.46
CA GLU A 437 1.70 16.18 30.31
C GLU A 437 0.79 15.05 29.81
N ALA A 438 -0.37 14.83 30.46
CA ALA A 438 -1.26 13.75 30.06
C ALA A 438 -1.73 13.91 28.61
N ARG A 439 -1.56 12.88 27.80
CA ARG A 439 -2.36 12.70 26.61
C ARG A 439 -3.77 12.24 27.00
N VAL A 440 -4.76 12.76 26.32
CA VAL A 440 -6.15 12.43 26.56
C VAL A 440 -6.76 11.94 25.26
N VAL A 441 -7.36 10.75 25.30
CA VAL A 441 -8.13 10.17 24.22
C VAL A 441 -9.61 10.23 24.60
N ILE A 442 -10.47 10.65 23.70
CA ILE A 442 -11.92 10.78 23.94
C ILE A 442 -12.71 9.92 22.98
N SER A 443 -13.90 9.50 23.42
CA SER A 443 -14.85 8.76 22.59
C SER A 443 -15.49 9.63 21.52
N HIS A 444 -16.13 9.00 20.52
CA HIS A 444 -16.85 9.66 19.43
C HIS A 444 -17.86 10.71 19.91
N GLN A 445 -18.46 10.54 21.10
CA GLN A 445 -19.45 11.46 21.64
C GLN A 445 -18.90 12.87 21.90
N SER A 446 -17.57 13.03 21.93
CA SER A 446 -16.92 14.31 22.20
C SER A 446 -15.87 14.68 21.12
N ALA A 447 -15.71 13.86 20.08
CA ALA A 447 -14.65 14.00 19.08
C ALA A 447 -15.16 14.69 17.80
N TYR A 448 -15.76 15.88 17.90
CA TYR A 448 -16.35 16.62 16.78
C TYR A 448 -16.00 18.12 16.84
N ALA A 449 -16.24 18.83 15.75
CA ALA A 449 -15.76 20.20 15.52
C ALA A 449 -16.27 21.23 16.57
N GLU A 450 -17.51 21.13 16.99
CA GLU A 450 -18.14 22.09 17.93
C GLU A 450 -17.87 21.77 19.40
N PHE A 451 -17.28 20.60 19.70
CA PHE A 451 -16.99 20.21 21.10
C PHE A 451 -16.18 21.25 21.88
N PRO A 452 -15.17 21.95 21.31
CA PRO A 452 -14.44 23.00 22.02
C PRO A 452 -15.32 24.12 22.59
N GLU A 453 -16.48 24.39 21.97
CA GLU A 453 -17.41 25.42 22.45
C GLU A 453 -18.05 25.09 23.79
N LEU A 454 -18.13 23.80 24.14
CA LEU A 454 -18.62 23.34 25.44
C LEU A 454 -17.60 23.57 26.56
N VAL A 455 -16.33 23.75 26.23
CA VAL A 455 -15.25 24.01 27.18
C VAL A 455 -15.16 25.52 27.39
N PRO A 456 -15.18 26.02 28.66
CA PRO A 456 -15.05 27.45 28.92
C PRO A 456 -13.81 28.04 28.26
N ALA A 457 -13.95 29.13 27.53
CA ALA A 457 -12.90 29.75 26.69
C ALA A 457 -11.56 29.95 27.44
N GLN A 458 -11.63 30.29 28.76
CA GLN A 458 -10.47 30.54 29.63
C GLN A 458 -9.59 29.29 29.88
N VAL A 459 -10.10 28.10 29.61
CA VAL A 459 -9.39 26.80 29.79
C VAL A 459 -9.41 25.93 28.53
N ARG A 460 -9.87 26.47 27.40
CA ARG A 460 -9.99 25.78 26.12
C ARG A 460 -8.62 25.29 25.60
N GLU A 461 -7.55 26.01 25.94
CA GLU A 461 -6.17 25.60 25.69
C GLU A 461 -5.82 24.18 26.22
N LYS A 462 -6.57 23.67 27.19
CA LYS A 462 -6.40 22.32 27.77
C LYS A 462 -6.79 21.21 26.78
N LEU A 463 -7.53 21.55 25.73
CA LEU A 463 -7.89 20.61 24.67
C LEU A 463 -6.76 20.41 23.66
N LEU A 464 -5.72 21.25 23.66
CA LEU A 464 -4.60 21.09 22.73
C LEU A 464 -4.01 19.68 22.81
N GLY A 465 -3.96 19.02 21.64
CA GLY A 465 -3.44 17.66 21.51
C GLY A 465 -4.34 16.56 22.12
N VAL A 466 -5.59 16.88 22.51
CA VAL A 466 -6.59 15.87 22.77
C VAL A 466 -6.97 15.21 21.46
N VAL A 467 -7.03 13.90 21.44
CA VAL A 467 -7.35 13.09 20.26
C VAL A 467 -8.61 12.27 20.50
N GLY A 468 -9.27 11.91 19.44
CA GLY A 468 -10.44 11.04 19.47
C GLY A 468 -10.72 10.41 18.13
N ALA A 469 -11.78 9.63 18.09
CA ALA A 469 -12.30 9.07 16.86
C ALA A 469 -13.76 9.48 16.74
N ASN A 470 -14.08 10.28 15.72
CA ASN A 470 -15.45 10.62 15.40
C ASN A 470 -16.04 9.58 14.44
N MET A 471 -17.32 9.27 14.56
CA MET A 471 -17.96 8.49 13.51
C MET A 471 -17.90 9.30 12.22
N SER A 472 -17.29 8.74 11.19
CA SER A 472 -17.12 9.46 9.93
C SER A 472 -18.50 9.81 9.36
N THR A 473 -18.74 11.10 9.21
CA THR A 473 -19.93 11.65 8.55
C THR A 473 -19.57 12.36 7.26
N GLU A 474 -18.29 12.55 7.02
CA GLU A 474 -17.76 13.23 5.86
C GLU A 474 -16.86 12.32 5.01
N TRP A 475 -17.45 11.27 4.47
CA TRP A 475 -16.82 10.69 3.30
C TRP A 475 -16.92 11.71 2.17
N THR A 476 -15.79 12.20 1.73
CA THR A 476 -15.70 12.93 0.45
C THR A 476 -15.93 11.97 -0.72
N SER A 477 -16.77 10.96 -0.53
CA SER A 477 -17.13 10.07 -1.62
C SER A 477 -18.02 10.85 -2.62
N PRO A 478 -17.92 10.57 -3.90
CA PRO A 478 -18.87 11.14 -4.86
C PRO A 478 -20.33 10.88 -4.48
N LEU A 479 -20.64 9.80 -3.77
CA LEU A 479 -21.98 9.44 -3.29
C LEU A 479 -22.45 10.38 -2.18
N GLN A 480 -21.61 10.69 -1.19
CA GLN A 480 -21.96 11.65 -0.12
C GLN A 480 -22.23 13.05 -0.69
N ASN A 481 -21.29 13.56 -1.50
CA ASN A 481 -21.44 14.88 -2.11
C ASN A 481 -22.70 14.98 -2.97
N GLN A 482 -23.03 13.91 -3.70
CA GLN A 482 -24.25 13.86 -4.49
C GLN A 482 -25.50 13.82 -3.58
N PHE A 483 -25.49 12.99 -2.54
CA PHE A 483 -26.58 12.88 -1.57
C PHE A 483 -26.87 14.22 -0.89
N ASP A 484 -25.85 14.92 -0.41
CA ASP A 484 -25.99 16.21 0.25
C ASP A 484 -26.57 17.27 -0.68
N SER A 485 -26.08 17.30 -1.93
CA SER A 485 -26.62 18.19 -2.96
C SER A 485 -28.11 17.93 -3.25
N ASP A 486 -28.48 16.65 -3.33
CA ASP A 486 -29.85 16.25 -3.64
C ASP A 486 -30.79 16.44 -2.43
N TYR A 487 -30.28 16.19 -1.23
CA TYR A 487 -31.01 16.46 0.00
C TYR A 487 -31.30 17.95 0.15
N LEU A 488 -30.26 18.79 -0.01
CA LEU A 488 -30.42 20.26 0.01
C LEU A 488 -31.40 20.75 -1.07
N ALA A 489 -31.31 20.19 -2.28
CA ALA A 489 -32.23 20.54 -3.36
C ALA A 489 -33.66 20.12 -3.07
N SER A 490 -33.90 19.01 -2.38
CA SER A 490 -35.22 18.45 -2.09
C SER A 490 -35.88 19.11 -0.88
N TYR A 491 -35.09 19.43 0.17
CA TYR A 491 -35.62 19.85 1.46
C TYR A 491 -35.21 21.28 1.86
N GLY A 492 -34.25 21.91 1.18
CA GLY A 492 -33.85 23.30 1.39
C GLY A 492 -32.97 23.53 2.64
N SER A 493 -32.46 22.47 3.24
CA SER A 493 -31.52 22.46 4.37
C SER A 493 -30.43 21.44 4.12
N ASP A 494 -29.28 21.62 4.74
CA ASP A 494 -28.19 20.64 4.72
C ASP A 494 -28.66 19.31 5.31
N ALA A 495 -28.11 18.20 4.83
CA ALA A 495 -28.40 16.88 5.35
C ALA A 495 -27.80 16.74 6.76
N PRO A 496 -28.60 16.40 7.80
CA PRO A 496 -28.02 16.10 9.10
C PRO A 496 -27.21 14.79 9.05
N SER A 497 -26.24 14.63 9.90
CA SER A 497 -25.27 13.52 9.90
C SER A 497 -25.91 12.12 9.86
N HIS A 498 -27.10 11.97 10.44
CA HIS A 498 -27.85 10.70 10.43
C HIS A 498 -28.70 10.46 9.18
N ALA A 499 -28.77 11.42 8.26
CA ALA A 499 -29.58 11.27 7.04
C ALA A 499 -28.98 10.22 6.08
N GLY A 500 -27.64 10.24 5.88
CA GLY A 500 -26.95 9.26 5.06
C GLY A 500 -27.21 7.81 5.53
N PRO A 501 -26.90 7.44 6.78
CA PRO A 501 -27.24 6.12 7.33
C PRO A 501 -28.73 5.76 7.24
N SER A 502 -29.64 6.74 7.34
CA SER A 502 -31.09 6.50 7.23
C SER A 502 -31.51 6.17 5.79
N TYR A 503 -30.89 6.81 4.83
CA TYR A 503 -31.03 6.49 3.41
C TYR A 503 -30.52 5.09 3.11
N ASP A 504 -29.30 4.75 3.58
CA ASP A 504 -28.70 3.43 3.40
C ASP A 504 -29.55 2.32 4.00
N ALA A 505 -30.06 2.50 5.20
CA ALA A 505 -30.97 1.54 5.84
C ALA A 505 -32.22 1.28 4.99
N ALA A 506 -32.78 2.33 4.39
CA ALA A 506 -33.95 2.22 3.51
C ALA A 506 -33.59 1.50 2.20
N MET A 507 -32.51 1.89 1.55
CA MET A 507 -32.07 1.29 0.29
C MET A 507 -31.70 -0.19 0.45
N ILE A 508 -30.99 -0.56 1.51
CA ILE A 508 -30.69 -1.98 1.79
C ILE A 508 -31.98 -2.78 1.97
N LEU A 509 -32.94 -2.27 2.74
CA LEU A 509 -34.19 -2.97 2.99
C LEU A 509 -35.02 -3.17 1.72
N VAL A 510 -35.20 -2.12 0.90
CA VAL A 510 -36.00 -2.23 -0.32
C VAL A 510 -35.31 -3.07 -1.41
N GLN A 511 -34.00 -2.97 -1.52
CA GLN A 511 -33.23 -3.85 -2.42
C GLN A 511 -33.30 -5.32 -1.97
N ALA A 512 -33.32 -5.59 -0.65
CA ALA A 512 -33.51 -6.94 -0.13
C ALA A 512 -34.92 -7.49 -0.48
N VAL A 513 -35.97 -6.67 -0.52
CA VAL A 513 -37.31 -7.05 -1.03
C VAL A 513 -37.24 -7.46 -2.50
N ILE A 514 -36.58 -6.64 -3.32
CA ILE A 514 -36.42 -6.90 -4.75
C ILE A 514 -35.59 -8.18 -4.97
N GLN A 515 -34.47 -8.31 -4.31
CA GLN A 515 -33.61 -9.51 -4.38
C GLN A 515 -34.33 -10.78 -3.95
N ALA A 516 -35.10 -10.70 -2.88
CA ALA A 516 -35.92 -11.84 -2.41
C ALA A 516 -37.07 -12.21 -3.39
N GLY A 517 -37.48 -11.29 -4.24
CA GLY A 517 -38.67 -11.47 -5.07
C GLY A 517 -39.96 -11.70 -4.25
N SER A 518 -39.98 -11.22 -2.99
CA SER A 518 -40.98 -11.53 -1.98
C SER A 518 -41.15 -10.36 -1.01
N SER A 519 -42.42 -10.15 -0.55
CA SER A 519 -42.70 -9.20 0.55
C SER A 519 -42.77 -9.89 1.92
N THR A 520 -42.37 -11.16 2.03
CA THR A 520 -42.33 -11.92 3.28
C THR A 520 -41.09 -11.59 4.08
N GLY A 521 -41.26 -11.21 5.35
CA GLY A 521 -40.14 -10.74 6.19
C GLY A 521 -38.97 -11.73 6.31
N SER A 522 -39.23 -13.04 6.43
CA SER A 522 -38.16 -14.06 6.47
C SER A 522 -37.31 -14.13 5.20
N ASP A 523 -37.97 -13.96 4.02
CA ASP A 523 -37.25 -13.98 2.74
C ASP A 523 -36.41 -12.72 2.58
N ILE A 524 -36.94 -11.58 2.98
CA ILE A 524 -36.24 -10.28 3.01
C ILE A 524 -35.04 -10.35 3.94
N ASN A 525 -35.23 -10.85 5.18
CA ASN A 525 -34.14 -10.99 6.14
C ASN A 525 -33.00 -11.87 5.62
N ALA A 526 -33.34 -12.93 4.88
CA ALA A 526 -32.32 -13.80 4.26
C ALA A 526 -31.57 -13.11 3.10
N ALA A 527 -32.13 -12.10 2.47
CA ALA A 527 -31.50 -11.35 1.39
C ALA A 527 -30.60 -10.18 1.89
N ILE A 528 -30.87 -9.63 3.09
CA ILE A 528 -30.13 -8.48 3.64
C ILE A 528 -28.60 -8.70 3.64
N PRO A 529 -28.02 -9.86 4.08
CA PRO A 529 -26.58 -10.07 4.05
C PRO A 529 -25.97 -10.02 2.64
N THR A 530 -26.72 -10.41 1.62
CA THR A 530 -26.24 -10.38 0.23
C THR A 530 -26.22 -8.94 -0.31
N ILE A 531 -27.21 -8.14 0.05
CA ILE A 531 -27.25 -6.70 -0.33
C ILE A 531 -26.18 -5.93 0.44
N GLY A 532 -26.03 -6.21 1.74
CA GLY A 532 -25.04 -5.57 2.60
C GLY A 532 -23.67 -6.27 2.59
N ASP A 533 -23.28 -6.89 1.49
CA ASP A 533 -21.93 -7.41 1.28
C ASP A 533 -21.17 -6.44 0.37
N ASN A 534 -20.30 -5.65 0.97
CA ASN A 534 -19.55 -4.58 0.28
C ASN A 534 -20.46 -3.50 -0.36
N TYR A 535 -21.60 -3.21 0.30
CA TYR A 535 -22.52 -2.17 -0.14
C TYR A 535 -21.89 -0.78 -0.03
N ALA A 536 -21.87 -0.05 -1.15
CA ALA A 536 -21.38 1.34 -1.17
C ALA A 536 -22.46 2.28 -0.61
N GLY A 537 -22.46 2.50 0.68
CA GLY A 537 -23.41 3.39 1.36
C GLY A 537 -22.99 4.86 1.34
N ILE A 538 -23.94 5.74 1.66
CA ILE A 538 -23.68 7.17 1.87
C ILE A 538 -22.78 7.36 3.09
N GLY A 539 -23.02 6.60 4.16
CA GLY A 539 -22.23 6.64 5.40
C GLY A 539 -20.94 5.79 5.35
N GLY A 540 -20.58 5.23 4.20
CA GLY A 540 -19.40 4.38 4.01
C GLY A 540 -19.73 2.97 3.54
N THR A 541 -18.71 2.13 3.35
CA THR A 541 -18.89 0.75 2.93
C THR A 541 -19.53 -0.09 4.04
N ILE A 542 -20.65 -0.74 3.73
CA ILE A 542 -21.38 -1.61 4.66
C ILE A 542 -21.14 -3.07 4.26
N THR A 543 -20.59 -3.84 5.20
CA THR A 543 -20.56 -5.31 5.13
C THR A 543 -21.01 -5.86 6.47
N PHE A 544 -22.12 -6.59 6.48
CA PHE A 544 -22.68 -7.11 7.71
C PHE A 544 -21.92 -8.35 8.20
N ASP A 545 -21.62 -8.36 9.50
CA ASP A 545 -21.15 -9.55 10.18
C ASP A 545 -22.32 -10.52 10.55
N ALA A 546 -21.98 -11.66 11.14
CA ALA A 546 -22.97 -12.67 11.54
C ALA A 546 -23.96 -12.18 12.63
N LYS A 547 -23.72 -11.02 13.24
CA LYS A 547 -24.57 -10.40 14.26
C LYS A 547 -25.36 -9.19 13.75
N GLY A 548 -25.22 -8.88 12.44
CA GLY A 548 -25.86 -7.71 11.83
C GLY A 548 -25.14 -6.39 12.10
N ASN A 549 -23.86 -6.40 12.49
CA ASN A 549 -23.02 -5.22 12.64
C ASN A 549 -22.29 -4.86 11.36
N THR A 550 -21.77 -3.66 11.28
CA THR A 550 -21.01 -3.11 10.14
C THR A 550 -19.56 -2.79 10.52
N PRO A 551 -18.69 -3.79 10.70
CA PRO A 551 -17.30 -3.56 11.10
C PRO A 551 -16.46 -2.82 10.07
N THR A 552 -16.97 -2.61 8.86
CA THR A 552 -16.34 -1.84 7.78
C THR A 552 -16.55 -0.33 7.90
N MET A 553 -17.46 0.11 8.74
CA MET A 553 -17.73 1.54 8.93
C MET A 553 -16.52 2.23 9.58
N MET A 554 -16.26 3.47 9.16
CA MET A 554 -15.06 4.20 9.51
C MET A 554 -15.26 5.22 10.61
N PHE A 555 -14.15 5.52 11.28
CA PHE A 555 -14.02 6.63 12.22
C PHE A 555 -12.99 7.61 11.68
N ASP A 556 -13.32 8.90 11.69
CA ASP A 556 -12.36 9.97 11.46
C ASP A 556 -11.48 10.12 12.71
N LEU A 557 -10.18 10.01 12.49
CA LEU A 557 -9.19 10.23 13.54
C LEU A 557 -8.93 11.73 13.69
N VAL A 558 -9.29 12.31 14.83
CA VAL A 558 -9.29 13.74 15.01
C VAL A 558 -8.37 14.21 16.14
N GLN A 559 -7.83 15.41 15.99
CA GLN A 559 -7.06 16.10 17.02
C GLN A 559 -7.46 17.57 17.12
N TYR A 560 -7.55 18.11 18.35
CA TYR A 560 -7.78 19.53 18.57
C TYR A 560 -6.48 20.32 18.50
N GLN A 561 -6.46 21.37 17.67
CA GLN A 561 -5.31 22.23 17.41
C GLN A 561 -5.62 23.70 17.61
N ASP A 562 -4.56 24.51 17.77
CA ASP A 562 -4.61 25.96 17.86
C ASP A 562 -4.98 26.58 16.51
N ASP A 563 -6.06 27.31 16.43
CA ASP A 563 -6.54 28.02 15.25
C ASP A 563 -6.37 29.57 15.35
N GLY A 564 -5.64 30.01 16.35
CA GLY A 564 -5.39 31.40 16.64
C GLY A 564 -6.50 32.06 17.43
N ASP A 565 -6.59 33.37 17.37
CA ASP A 565 -7.64 34.20 17.98
C ASP A 565 -8.42 34.85 16.81
N LYS A 566 -9.41 34.15 16.28
CA LYS A 566 -10.12 34.53 15.06
C LYS A 566 -11.15 35.63 15.32
N ASP A 567 -11.74 35.66 16.50
CA ASP A 567 -12.74 36.64 16.89
C ASP A 567 -12.14 37.86 17.59
N ASN A 568 -10.83 37.88 17.85
CA ASN A 568 -10.06 38.91 18.51
C ASN A 568 -10.52 39.22 19.95
N ASP A 569 -10.96 38.21 20.67
CA ASP A 569 -11.33 38.32 22.08
C ASP A 569 -10.12 38.13 23.03
N GLY A 570 -8.97 37.80 22.53
CA GLY A 570 -7.71 37.57 23.23
C GLY A 570 -7.59 36.16 23.82
N LEU A 571 -8.44 35.24 23.40
CA LEU A 571 -8.40 33.82 23.77
C LEU A 571 -8.09 32.96 22.53
N MET A 572 -7.73 31.72 22.76
CA MET A 572 -7.40 30.77 21.70
C MET A 572 -8.68 30.12 21.16
N ASP A 573 -8.85 30.18 19.85
CA ASP A 573 -9.81 29.33 19.14
C ASP A 573 -9.16 28.01 18.77
N LEU A 574 -9.95 26.95 18.75
CA LEU A 574 -9.50 25.62 18.38
C LEU A 574 -10.26 25.12 17.16
N SER A 575 -9.54 24.43 16.30
CA SER A 575 -10.13 23.64 15.23
C SER A 575 -9.89 22.15 15.46
N VAL A 576 -10.72 21.34 14.83
CA VAL A 576 -10.48 19.91 14.68
C VAL A 576 -9.60 19.71 13.44
N GLU A 577 -8.53 18.97 13.59
CA GLU A 577 -7.73 18.46 12.49
C GLU A 577 -8.03 16.97 12.31
N GLU A 578 -8.46 16.59 11.12
CA GLU A 578 -8.56 15.21 10.71
C GLU A 578 -7.17 14.70 10.38
N MET A 579 -6.78 13.62 11.07
CA MET A 579 -5.47 13.00 10.93
C MET A 579 -5.50 11.80 9.96
N GLY A 580 -6.69 11.31 9.68
CA GLY A 580 -6.94 10.11 8.89
C GLY A 580 -8.24 9.44 9.32
N TYR A 581 -8.39 8.19 8.96
CA TYR A 581 -9.56 7.38 9.35
C TYR A 581 -9.14 5.96 9.77
N TRP A 582 -10.03 5.29 10.47
CA TRP A 582 -9.82 3.94 10.95
C TRP A 582 -11.12 3.14 10.92
N SER A 583 -11.04 1.85 10.56
CA SER A 583 -12.12 0.88 10.73
C SER A 583 -11.61 -0.41 11.35
N VAL A 584 -12.52 -1.20 11.94
CA VAL A 584 -12.16 -2.54 12.44
C VAL A 584 -11.70 -3.46 11.30
N TRP A 585 -12.19 -3.21 10.08
CA TRP A 585 -11.93 -4.04 8.92
C TRP A 585 -10.66 -3.65 8.17
N ASP A 586 -10.52 -2.35 7.85
CA ASP A 586 -9.44 -1.84 7.00
C ASP A 586 -8.22 -1.36 7.81
N GLY A 587 -8.40 -1.15 9.11
CA GLY A 587 -7.38 -0.57 9.97
C GLY A 587 -7.23 0.94 9.78
N ILE A 588 -6.01 1.44 9.94
CA ILE A 588 -5.70 2.87 9.88
C ILE A 588 -5.33 3.32 8.47
N SER A 589 -5.79 4.49 8.07
CA SER A 589 -5.33 5.22 6.89
C SER A 589 -5.23 6.71 7.22
N SER A 590 -4.14 7.34 6.83
CA SER A 590 -3.88 8.76 7.09
C SER A 590 -4.33 9.64 5.92
N GLN A 591 -4.66 10.90 6.22
CA GLN A 591 -4.92 11.91 5.19
C GLN A 591 -3.89 13.04 5.25
N CYS A 592 -3.38 13.39 4.08
CA CYS A 592 -2.58 14.60 3.92
C CYS A 592 -3.48 15.83 3.85
N ARG A 593 -3.14 16.89 4.56
CA ARG A 593 -3.83 18.18 4.41
C ARG A 593 -3.88 18.60 2.94
N ALA A 594 -5.03 19.02 2.46
CA ALA A 594 -5.24 19.46 1.07
C ALA A 594 -4.33 20.64 0.63
N SER A 595 -3.69 21.34 1.57
CA SER A 595 -2.81 22.48 1.33
C SER A 595 -1.30 22.15 1.35
N ALA A 596 -0.92 20.94 1.79
CA ALA A 596 0.49 20.54 1.90
C ALA A 596 0.92 19.76 0.66
N SER A 597 2.04 20.17 0.03
CA SER A 597 2.69 19.32 -0.97
C SER A 597 3.36 18.16 -0.24
N PRO A 598 3.02 16.90 -0.53
CA PRO A 598 3.58 15.76 0.20
C PRO A 598 5.08 15.61 -0.03
N MET A 599 5.80 15.25 1.03
CA MET A 599 7.18 14.79 0.97
C MET A 599 7.17 13.35 0.45
N VAL A 600 7.73 13.14 -0.73
CA VAL A 600 7.69 11.82 -1.37
C VAL A 600 8.78 10.91 -0.80
N ILE A 601 8.39 9.78 -0.22
CA ILE A 601 9.29 8.67 0.11
C ILE A 601 9.25 7.67 -1.04
N GLY A 602 10.40 7.26 -1.53
CA GLY A 602 10.53 6.24 -2.56
C GLY A 602 10.64 4.84 -1.96
N MET A 603 10.22 3.82 -2.69
CA MET A 603 10.51 2.43 -2.36
C MET A 603 11.02 1.68 -3.59
N LEU A 604 12.12 0.99 -3.42
CA LEU A 604 12.63 -0.03 -4.34
C LEU A 604 12.04 -1.37 -3.93
N SER A 605 11.02 -1.84 -4.65
CA SER A 605 10.30 -3.08 -4.36
C SER A 605 10.56 -4.13 -5.43
N PRO A 606 10.79 -5.39 -5.05
CA PRO A 606 11.00 -6.48 -6.00
C PRO A 606 9.64 -7.05 -6.51
N ARG A 607 8.79 -6.22 -7.10
CA ARG A 607 7.44 -6.62 -7.54
C ARG A 607 7.46 -7.77 -8.55
N THR A 608 8.52 -7.83 -9.34
CA THR A 608 8.76 -8.94 -10.27
C THR A 608 10.15 -9.54 -10.06
N GLY A 609 10.38 -10.76 -10.58
CA GLY A 609 11.64 -11.48 -10.41
C GLY A 609 11.64 -12.46 -9.24
N ILE A 610 12.84 -12.87 -8.81
CA ILE A 610 13.03 -13.96 -7.83
C ILE A 610 12.54 -13.63 -6.41
N HIS A 611 12.56 -12.34 -6.03
CA HIS A 611 12.13 -11.89 -4.71
C HIS A 611 10.67 -11.41 -4.67
N SER A 612 9.90 -11.58 -5.76
CA SER A 612 8.54 -11.03 -5.87
C SER A 612 7.56 -11.55 -4.80
N ALA A 613 7.85 -12.69 -4.20
CA ALA A 613 7.03 -13.25 -3.13
C ALA A 613 7.01 -12.40 -1.84
N TYR A 614 8.04 -11.57 -1.63
CA TYR A 614 8.15 -10.69 -0.46
C TYR A 614 7.54 -9.31 -0.68
N ALA A 615 7.43 -8.87 -1.93
CA ALA A 615 7.10 -7.49 -2.31
C ALA A 615 5.85 -6.94 -1.60
N LEU A 616 4.74 -7.70 -1.60
CA LEU A 616 3.49 -7.25 -0.98
C LEU A 616 3.64 -7.02 0.54
N GLY A 617 4.31 -7.92 1.24
CA GLY A 617 4.52 -7.77 2.69
C GLY A 617 5.40 -6.57 3.02
N GLU A 618 6.44 -6.34 2.23
CA GLU A 618 7.34 -5.20 2.39
C GLU A 618 6.64 -3.88 2.06
N GLU A 619 5.90 -3.81 0.97
CA GLU A 619 5.11 -2.63 0.59
C GLU A 619 4.07 -2.29 1.65
N ASN A 620 3.39 -3.28 2.22
CA ASN A 620 2.46 -3.08 3.33
C ASN A 620 3.15 -2.49 4.55
N GLY A 621 4.37 -2.94 4.88
CA GLY A 621 5.16 -2.37 5.99
C GLY A 621 5.56 -0.92 5.73
N VAL A 622 6.02 -0.61 4.52
CA VAL A 622 6.39 0.76 4.12
C VAL A 622 5.17 1.67 4.09
N GLN A 623 4.06 1.22 3.49
CA GLN A 623 2.82 2.00 3.45
C GLN A 623 2.33 2.33 4.86
N LEU A 624 2.30 1.33 5.74
CA LEU A 624 1.89 1.54 7.12
C LEU A 624 2.83 2.50 7.87
N GLY A 625 4.14 2.41 7.62
CA GLY A 625 5.09 3.38 8.16
C GLY A 625 4.80 4.81 7.70
N VAL A 626 4.40 5.00 6.44
CA VAL A 626 3.98 6.31 5.90
C VAL A 626 2.69 6.79 6.58
N GLU A 627 1.71 5.91 6.79
CA GLU A 627 0.46 6.26 7.49
C GLU A 627 0.76 6.73 8.92
N LEU A 628 1.60 6.01 9.65
CA LEU A 628 2.01 6.38 11.00
C LEU A 628 2.78 7.71 11.04
N LEU A 629 3.65 7.97 10.06
CA LEU A 629 4.33 9.26 9.94
C LEU A 629 3.34 10.40 9.75
N ASN A 630 2.34 10.24 8.90
CA ASN A 630 1.32 11.27 8.64
C ASN A 630 0.50 11.57 9.89
N ILE A 631 0.24 10.57 10.73
CA ILE A 631 -0.47 10.73 12.00
C ILE A 631 0.40 11.40 13.05
N ASN A 632 1.67 11.00 13.16
CA ASN A 632 2.55 11.42 14.25
C ASN A 632 3.34 12.70 13.98
N GLN A 633 3.67 12.98 12.70
CA GLN A 633 4.55 14.10 12.32
C GLN A 633 3.73 15.31 11.87
N ARG A 634 3.48 16.21 12.81
CA ARG A 634 2.66 17.39 12.59
C ARG A 634 3.29 18.37 11.59
N GLY A 635 2.50 18.81 10.62
CA GLY A 635 2.87 19.86 9.67
C GLY A 635 3.64 19.38 8.46
N MET A 636 3.99 18.11 8.37
CA MET A 636 4.48 17.45 7.17
C MET A 636 3.52 16.36 6.72
N CYS A 637 3.44 16.17 5.43
CA CYS A 637 2.65 15.11 4.79
C CYS A 637 3.58 14.26 3.96
N PHE A 638 3.45 12.95 4.06
CA PHE A 638 4.27 11.99 3.33
C PHE A 638 3.41 11.20 2.33
N SER A 639 3.97 10.92 1.18
CA SER A 639 3.39 10.02 0.19
C SER A 639 4.41 8.99 -0.24
N LEU A 640 3.95 7.80 -0.65
CA LEU A 640 4.80 6.72 -1.11
C LEU A 640 4.78 6.62 -2.64
N THR A 641 5.95 6.47 -3.23
CA THR A 641 6.11 6.11 -4.65
C THR A 641 6.96 4.84 -4.75
N VAL A 642 6.42 3.80 -5.38
CA VAL A 642 7.05 2.48 -5.47
C VAL A 642 7.54 2.24 -6.89
N ALA A 643 8.76 1.73 -7.04
CA ALA A 643 9.35 1.34 -8.32
C ALA A 643 9.85 -0.12 -8.27
N ASP A 644 9.54 -0.88 -9.33
CA ASP A 644 9.89 -2.29 -9.45
C ASP A 644 11.37 -2.47 -9.80
N THR A 645 12.11 -3.17 -8.96
CA THR A 645 13.52 -3.51 -9.18
C THR A 645 13.72 -4.72 -10.12
N GLN A 646 12.66 -5.46 -10.40
CA GLN A 646 12.71 -6.71 -11.15
C GLN A 646 13.67 -7.74 -10.51
N SER A 647 14.01 -7.57 -9.24
CA SER A 647 15.03 -8.37 -8.52
C SER A 647 16.39 -8.42 -9.23
N THR A 648 16.78 -7.35 -9.93
CA THR A 648 18.03 -7.29 -10.72
C THR A 648 18.77 -5.97 -10.51
N GLU A 649 20.10 -6.00 -10.70
CA GLU A 649 20.95 -4.81 -10.66
C GLU A 649 20.51 -3.73 -11.66
N SER A 650 20.23 -4.12 -12.92
CA SER A 650 19.79 -3.17 -13.96
C SER A 650 18.37 -2.63 -13.73
N GLY A 651 17.46 -3.46 -13.23
CA GLY A 651 16.10 -3.05 -12.85
C GLY A 651 16.13 -2.07 -11.70
N ALA A 652 16.94 -2.34 -10.66
CA ALA A 652 17.11 -1.46 -9.52
C ALA A 652 17.72 -0.09 -9.91
N ALA A 653 18.69 -0.06 -10.83
CA ALA A 653 19.21 1.20 -11.38
C ALA A 653 18.12 2.02 -12.07
N SER A 654 17.29 1.37 -12.89
CA SER A 654 16.17 2.02 -13.59
C SER A 654 15.10 2.51 -12.63
N ALA A 655 14.74 1.68 -11.64
CA ALA A 655 13.79 2.01 -10.59
C ALA A 655 14.27 3.21 -9.74
N MET A 656 15.53 3.21 -9.32
CA MET A 656 16.12 4.32 -8.57
C MET A 656 16.10 5.62 -9.39
N GLN A 657 16.41 5.57 -10.69
CA GLN A 657 16.32 6.75 -11.54
C GLN A 657 14.89 7.28 -11.65
N ALA A 658 13.89 6.39 -11.72
CA ALA A 658 12.48 6.79 -11.73
C ALA A 658 12.08 7.50 -10.42
N LEU A 659 12.51 6.97 -9.26
CA LEU A 659 12.28 7.59 -7.96
C LEU A 659 12.95 8.96 -7.82
N VAL A 660 14.18 9.10 -8.29
CA VAL A 660 14.88 10.39 -8.34
C VAL A 660 14.11 11.40 -9.19
N ASN A 661 13.61 10.98 -10.35
CA ASN A 661 12.80 11.85 -11.22
C ASN A 661 11.46 12.25 -10.58
N ALA A 662 10.91 11.40 -9.72
CA ALA A 662 9.72 11.71 -8.92
C ALA A 662 9.99 12.67 -7.75
N GLY A 663 11.25 13.02 -7.49
CA GLY A 663 11.63 14.00 -6.48
C GLY A 663 11.59 13.46 -5.04
N VAL A 664 11.88 12.19 -4.84
CA VAL A 664 11.87 11.57 -3.51
C VAL A 664 12.88 12.20 -2.56
N MET A 665 12.51 12.28 -1.28
CA MET A 665 13.37 12.79 -0.20
C MET A 665 14.37 11.75 0.29
N GLY A 666 14.01 10.47 0.20
CA GLY A 666 14.78 9.30 0.51
C GLY A 666 14.09 8.05 0.01
N VAL A 667 14.76 6.92 0.05
CA VAL A 667 14.29 5.65 -0.52
C VAL A 667 14.39 4.52 0.51
N ILE A 668 13.35 3.72 0.61
CA ILE A 668 13.30 2.48 1.40
C ILE A 668 13.64 1.31 0.48
N GLY A 669 14.46 0.39 0.95
CA GLY A 669 15.03 -0.66 0.13
C GLY A 669 16.46 -0.29 -0.34
N PRO A 670 17.02 -1.09 -1.21
CA PRO A 670 16.48 -2.27 -1.88
C PRO A 670 16.43 -3.53 -1.02
N HIS A 671 15.85 -4.61 -1.58
CA HIS A 671 15.73 -5.90 -0.92
C HIS A 671 17.07 -6.65 -0.85
N SER A 672 17.82 -6.70 -1.93
CA SER A 672 19.05 -7.51 -2.04
C SER A 672 20.30 -6.68 -2.31
N THR A 673 21.46 -7.31 -2.09
CA THR A 673 22.77 -6.70 -2.39
C THR A 673 22.95 -6.45 -3.90
N GLU A 674 22.47 -7.30 -4.78
CA GLU A 674 22.49 -7.09 -6.21
C GLU A 674 21.73 -5.82 -6.61
N GLU A 675 20.54 -5.65 -6.08
CA GLU A 675 19.73 -4.45 -6.33
C GLU A 675 20.40 -3.20 -5.77
N ALA A 676 21.02 -3.30 -4.58
CA ALA A 676 21.77 -2.21 -3.97
C ALA A 676 22.93 -1.71 -4.84
N LEU A 677 23.70 -2.61 -5.42
CA LEU A 677 24.81 -2.28 -6.32
C LEU A 677 24.35 -1.57 -7.58
N GLY A 678 23.15 -1.93 -8.10
CA GLY A 678 22.56 -1.23 -9.24
C GLY A 678 22.03 0.17 -8.89
N ALA A 679 21.37 0.32 -7.75
CA ALA A 679 20.77 1.58 -7.33
C ALA A 679 21.79 2.61 -6.80
N LEU A 680 22.86 2.16 -6.13
CA LEU A 680 23.82 3.00 -5.42
C LEU A 680 24.45 4.10 -6.28
N PRO A 681 24.96 3.87 -7.50
CA PRO A 681 25.57 4.92 -8.31
C PRO A 681 24.59 6.06 -8.64
N ILE A 682 23.31 5.73 -8.79
CA ILE A 682 22.24 6.71 -9.05
C ILE A 682 21.92 7.50 -7.79
N ALA A 683 21.85 6.82 -6.63
CA ALA A 683 21.64 7.43 -5.31
C ALA A 683 22.73 8.46 -4.99
N GLU A 684 24.00 8.09 -5.14
CA GLU A 684 25.17 8.95 -4.89
C GLU A 684 25.19 10.18 -5.82
N SER A 685 24.98 9.94 -7.13
CA SER A 685 25.00 11.02 -8.13
C SER A 685 23.92 12.07 -7.88
N ASN A 686 22.80 11.67 -7.33
CA ASN A 686 21.64 12.54 -7.08
C ASN A 686 21.48 12.92 -5.59
N LYS A 687 22.36 12.43 -4.71
CA LYS A 687 22.34 12.71 -3.28
C LYS A 687 21.03 12.31 -2.61
N VAL A 688 20.54 11.13 -2.94
CA VAL A 688 19.33 10.55 -2.35
C VAL A 688 19.73 9.33 -1.54
N SER A 689 19.43 9.33 -0.24
CA SER A 689 19.76 8.21 0.65
C SER A 689 18.82 7.04 0.46
N MET A 690 19.36 5.84 0.62
CA MET A 690 18.61 4.59 0.69
C MET A 690 18.79 3.95 2.07
N ILE A 691 17.71 3.37 2.63
CA ILE A 691 17.77 2.53 3.82
C ILE A 691 17.31 1.12 3.44
N SER A 692 18.25 0.18 3.36
CA SER A 692 17.95 -1.23 3.13
C SER A 692 17.57 -1.95 4.42
N PHE A 693 16.57 -2.82 4.33
CA PHE A 693 16.01 -3.59 5.44
C PHE A 693 16.16 -5.12 5.25
N ALA A 694 16.69 -5.57 4.11
CA ALA A 694 16.77 -7.00 3.77
C ALA A 694 18.11 -7.43 3.15
N MET A 695 19.01 -6.50 2.84
CA MET A 695 20.35 -6.77 2.33
C MET A 695 21.27 -7.27 3.43
N PHE A 696 22.02 -8.33 3.24
CA PHE A 696 22.89 -8.95 4.26
C PHE A 696 24.38 -8.88 3.96
N SER A 697 24.78 -8.96 2.69
CA SER A 697 26.17 -8.83 2.29
C SER A 697 26.70 -7.41 2.55
N ASP A 698 27.95 -7.32 2.91
CA ASP A 698 28.63 -6.03 3.13
C ASP A 698 29.13 -5.38 1.85
N GLU A 699 29.10 -6.07 0.71
CA GLU A 699 29.69 -5.59 -0.55
C GLU A 699 29.21 -4.21 -0.97
N ALA A 700 27.88 -4.00 -1.01
CA ALA A 700 27.32 -2.72 -1.44
C ALA A 700 27.49 -1.62 -0.39
N ILE A 701 27.31 -1.94 0.90
CA ILE A 701 27.42 -0.94 1.95
C ILE A 701 28.88 -0.51 2.20
N ASP A 702 29.83 -1.44 2.13
CA ASP A 702 31.25 -1.10 2.22
C ASP A 702 31.69 -0.22 1.04
N SER A 703 31.14 -0.46 -0.17
CA SER A 703 31.38 0.40 -1.33
C SER A 703 30.82 1.82 -1.12
N ALA A 704 29.63 1.94 -0.54
CA ALA A 704 29.01 3.24 -0.25
C ALA A 704 29.79 4.06 0.79
N TRP A 705 30.48 3.38 1.72
CA TRP A 705 31.21 4.00 2.83
C TRP A 705 32.74 3.95 2.65
N ASP A 706 33.23 3.62 1.45
CA ASP A 706 34.67 3.57 1.16
C ASP A 706 35.32 4.97 1.35
N GLY A 707 36.32 5.03 2.19
CA GLY A 707 37.01 6.27 2.56
C GLY A 707 36.43 7.03 3.74
N CYS A 708 35.38 6.53 4.38
CA CYS A 708 34.84 7.09 5.61
C CYS A 708 35.45 6.38 6.85
N ASP A 709 36.54 6.91 7.39
CA ASP A 709 37.18 6.46 8.64
C ASP A 709 36.70 7.28 9.87
N ILE A 710 37.16 6.94 11.04
CA ILE A 710 36.83 7.65 12.29
C ILE A 710 37.05 9.17 12.14
N GLY A 711 35.96 9.93 12.23
CA GLY A 711 35.95 11.39 12.13
C GLY A 711 35.51 11.93 10.78
N CYS A 712 34.79 11.16 9.98
CA CYS A 712 34.14 11.62 8.74
C CYS A 712 33.31 12.87 8.98
N LEU A 713 33.29 13.77 7.99
CA LEU A 713 32.35 14.86 7.99
C LEU A 713 30.98 14.36 7.46
N PRO A 714 29.86 14.99 7.83
CA PRO A 714 28.53 14.63 7.31
C PRO A 714 28.43 14.62 5.77
N SER A 715 29.24 15.44 5.10
CA SER A 715 29.33 15.45 3.63
C SER A 715 29.99 14.21 3.02
N ASP A 716 30.66 13.41 3.83
CA ASP A 716 31.42 12.22 3.43
C ASP A 716 30.66 10.92 3.74
N TYR A 717 29.43 11.02 4.30
CA TYR A 717 28.58 9.87 4.57
C TYR A 717 28.12 9.20 3.28
N GLY A 718 28.12 7.85 3.27
CA GLY A 718 27.54 7.06 2.18
C GLY A 718 26.05 7.27 2.03
N TYR A 719 25.54 7.01 0.84
CA TYR A 719 24.09 7.15 0.54
C TYR A 719 23.32 5.83 0.66
N LEU A 720 23.93 4.80 1.22
CA LEU A 720 23.30 3.53 1.56
C LEU A 720 23.46 3.25 3.05
N TRP A 721 22.33 3.07 3.73
CA TRP A 721 22.24 2.69 5.12
C TRP A 721 21.58 1.32 5.22
N ARG A 722 21.87 0.55 6.26
CA ARG A 722 21.31 -0.79 6.46
C ARG A 722 20.83 -0.95 7.90
N VAL A 723 19.52 -1.16 8.05
CA VAL A 723 18.91 -1.52 9.35
C VAL A 723 18.94 -3.03 9.59
N ALA A 724 18.92 -3.85 8.54
CA ALA A 724 19.00 -5.31 8.63
C ALA A 724 20.32 -5.81 9.24
N PRO A 725 20.30 -6.98 9.91
CA PRO A 725 21.50 -7.65 10.37
C PRO A 725 22.49 -7.97 9.24
N GLY A 726 23.77 -7.72 9.43
CA GLY A 726 24.81 -8.05 8.43
C GLY A 726 25.15 -9.55 8.37
N GLN A 727 25.95 -9.91 7.36
CA GLN A 727 26.42 -11.29 7.17
C GLN A 727 27.12 -11.86 8.41
N GLU A 728 27.90 -11.07 9.13
CA GLU A 728 28.62 -11.48 10.34
C GLU A 728 27.68 -11.89 11.46
N HIS A 729 26.54 -11.25 11.59
CA HIS A 729 25.51 -11.58 12.59
C HIS A 729 24.81 -12.88 12.23
N HIS A 730 24.47 -13.10 10.96
CA HIS A 730 23.92 -14.37 10.47
C HIS A 730 24.88 -15.53 10.71
N VAL A 731 26.17 -15.36 10.38
CA VAL A 731 27.22 -16.35 10.62
C VAL A 731 27.31 -16.69 12.10
N SER A 732 27.27 -15.68 12.96
CA SER A 732 27.36 -15.87 14.41
C SER A 732 26.15 -16.62 14.97
N ALA A 733 24.94 -16.25 14.55
CA ALA A 733 23.71 -16.90 14.99
C ALA A 733 23.61 -18.34 14.52
N ILE A 734 23.86 -18.62 13.24
CA ILE A 734 23.86 -19.99 12.68
C ILE A 734 24.94 -20.84 13.33
N SER A 735 26.16 -20.31 13.53
CA SER A 735 27.26 -21.05 14.17
C SER A 735 26.95 -21.39 15.63
N ALA A 736 26.30 -20.47 16.37
CA ALA A 736 25.83 -20.71 17.73
C ALA A 736 24.77 -21.83 17.77
N TYR A 737 23.82 -21.82 16.81
CA TYR A 737 22.81 -22.86 16.70
C TYR A 737 23.42 -24.25 16.37
N ILE A 738 24.35 -24.34 15.41
CA ILE A 738 25.09 -25.54 15.07
C ILE A 738 25.82 -26.09 16.29
N SER A 739 26.49 -25.23 17.03
CA SER A 739 27.24 -25.60 18.25
C SER A 739 26.32 -26.13 19.36
N ASN A 740 25.15 -25.49 19.54
CA ASN A 740 24.15 -25.90 20.52
C ASN A 740 23.56 -27.27 20.18
N GLY A 741 23.31 -27.55 18.88
CA GLY A 741 22.84 -28.83 18.38
C GLY A 741 23.89 -29.95 18.42
N GLY A 742 25.15 -29.62 18.68
CA GLY A 742 26.28 -30.57 18.75
C GLY A 742 26.70 -31.16 17.41
N TYR A 743 26.33 -30.49 16.31
CA TYR A 743 26.73 -30.88 14.96
C TYR A 743 28.21 -30.60 14.72
N SER A 744 28.95 -31.59 14.22
CA SER A 744 30.40 -31.54 14.09
C SER A 744 30.92 -31.64 12.64
N ASN A 745 30.04 -32.08 11.73
CA ASN A 745 30.36 -32.31 10.34
C ASN A 745 29.23 -31.73 9.44
N VAL A 746 29.28 -30.45 9.19
CA VAL A 746 28.18 -29.67 8.62
C VAL A 746 28.40 -29.40 7.14
N ALA A 747 27.40 -29.60 6.30
CA ALA A 747 27.38 -29.13 4.92
C ALA A 747 26.83 -27.71 4.84
N ILE A 748 27.28 -26.96 3.86
CA ILE A 748 26.72 -25.67 3.48
C ILE A 748 26.27 -25.79 2.02
N LEU A 749 24.99 -25.58 1.77
CA LEU A 749 24.41 -25.56 0.43
C LEU A 749 23.75 -24.19 0.24
N HIS A 750 24.21 -23.45 -0.75
CA HIS A 750 23.72 -22.09 -0.97
C HIS A 750 23.49 -21.79 -2.44
N ASP A 751 22.56 -20.89 -2.74
CA ASP A 751 22.45 -20.32 -4.09
C ASP A 751 23.58 -19.34 -4.39
N ASP A 752 23.66 -18.88 -5.64
CA ASP A 752 24.73 -17.99 -6.10
C ASP A 752 24.40 -16.49 -5.89
N GLY A 753 23.31 -16.16 -5.16
CA GLY A 753 23.02 -14.80 -4.72
C GLY A 753 24.10 -14.24 -3.79
N LYS A 754 24.39 -12.94 -3.90
CA LYS A 754 25.46 -12.29 -3.13
C LYS A 754 25.29 -12.40 -1.62
N ASP A 755 24.06 -12.22 -1.15
CA ASP A 755 23.73 -12.28 0.26
C ASP A 755 23.98 -13.69 0.85
N HIS A 756 23.48 -14.74 0.19
CA HIS A 756 23.68 -16.12 0.60
C HIS A 756 25.15 -16.57 0.45
N THR A 757 25.80 -16.16 -0.62
CA THR A 757 27.24 -16.44 -0.83
C THR A 757 28.11 -15.81 0.26
N ALA A 758 27.81 -14.58 0.67
CA ALA A 758 28.56 -13.90 1.74
C ALA A 758 28.43 -14.62 3.09
N ILE A 759 27.19 -15.06 3.45
CA ILE A 759 26.95 -15.83 4.68
C ILE A 759 27.63 -17.19 4.59
N ALA A 760 27.56 -17.90 3.44
CA ALA A 760 28.19 -19.20 3.25
C ALA A 760 29.72 -19.15 3.43
N ASN A 761 30.37 -18.17 2.84
CA ASN A 761 31.83 -17.93 2.99
C ASN A 761 32.22 -17.63 4.45
N GLY A 762 31.38 -16.86 5.13
CA GLY A 762 31.57 -16.57 6.57
C GLY A 762 31.42 -17.84 7.42
N LEU A 763 30.42 -18.68 7.15
CA LEU A 763 30.21 -19.96 7.85
C LEU A 763 31.36 -20.94 7.59
N GLU A 764 31.81 -21.08 6.33
CA GLU A 764 32.96 -21.93 6.01
C GLU A 764 34.20 -21.52 6.82
N SER A 765 34.42 -20.22 7.00
CA SER A 765 35.53 -19.68 7.79
C SER A 765 35.35 -19.89 9.30
N ALA A 766 34.10 -19.82 9.81
CA ALA A 766 33.80 -19.89 11.23
C ALA A 766 33.73 -21.34 11.76
N LEU A 767 33.29 -22.28 10.94
CA LEU A 767 33.12 -23.68 11.33
C LEU A 767 34.45 -24.45 11.33
N SER A 768 34.69 -25.22 12.38
CA SER A 768 35.95 -25.97 12.56
C SER A 768 36.09 -27.13 11.58
N SER A 769 34.97 -27.62 11.00
CA SER A 769 34.94 -28.69 10.01
C SER A 769 33.64 -28.61 9.19
N THR A 770 33.81 -28.56 7.88
CA THR A 770 32.72 -28.68 6.91
C THR A 770 32.87 -29.97 6.11
N CYS A 771 31.79 -30.72 5.90
CA CYS A 771 31.84 -31.94 5.09
C CYS A 771 31.69 -31.66 3.60
N SER A 772 30.97 -30.59 3.25
CA SER A 772 30.73 -30.15 1.87
C SER A 772 30.33 -28.68 1.88
N VAL A 773 30.84 -27.90 0.95
CA VAL A 773 30.35 -26.57 0.62
C VAL A 773 30.02 -26.57 -0.85
N GLN A 774 28.79 -26.25 -1.21
CA GLN A 774 28.33 -26.30 -2.60
C GLN A 774 27.44 -25.10 -2.88
N SER A 775 27.71 -24.45 -4.02
CA SER A 775 26.85 -23.41 -4.57
C SER A 775 26.06 -23.94 -5.76
N PHE A 776 24.88 -23.39 -5.98
CA PHE A 776 24.05 -23.67 -7.15
C PHE A 776 23.46 -22.37 -7.70
N SER A 777 23.09 -22.36 -8.96
CA SER A 777 22.48 -21.17 -9.57
C SER A 777 21.01 -21.07 -9.18
N ILE A 778 20.58 -19.84 -8.89
CA ILE A 778 19.17 -19.52 -8.59
C ILE A 778 18.29 -20.06 -9.74
N GLY A 779 17.18 -20.70 -9.37
CA GLY A 779 16.25 -21.36 -10.31
C GLY A 779 16.63 -22.80 -10.66
N THR A 780 17.59 -23.40 -9.97
CA THR A 780 17.93 -24.83 -10.10
C THR A 780 16.76 -25.70 -9.66
N SER A 781 16.42 -26.71 -10.46
CA SER A 781 15.29 -27.61 -10.17
C SER A 781 15.69 -29.07 -9.87
N ASP A 782 16.96 -29.46 -10.13
CA ASP A 782 17.47 -30.80 -9.86
C ASP A 782 18.69 -30.72 -8.94
N PHE A 783 18.51 -31.16 -7.71
CA PHE A 783 19.52 -31.17 -6.66
C PHE A 783 20.04 -32.57 -6.32
N SER A 784 19.78 -33.57 -7.18
CA SER A 784 20.09 -34.98 -6.88
C SER A 784 21.59 -35.22 -6.63
N SER A 785 22.48 -34.50 -7.31
CA SER A 785 23.92 -34.63 -7.14
C SER A 785 24.43 -33.98 -5.87
N GLU A 786 23.95 -32.77 -5.57
CA GLU A 786 24.30 -32.00 -4.39
C GLU A 786 23.86 -32.72 -3.13
N ILE A 787 22.63 -33.21 -3.09
CA ILE A 787 22.08 -33.90 -1.93
C ILE A 787 22.74 -35.28 -1.73
N SER A 788 23.08 -36.02 -2.79
CA SER A 788 23.82 -37.30 -2.68
C SER A 788 25.21 -37.13 -2.04
N ALA A 789 25.82 -35.94 -2.22
CA ALA A 789 27.13 -35.64 -1.62
C ALA A 789 27.05 -35.41 -0.10
N LEU A 790 25.87 -35.17 0.47
CA LEU A 790 25.64 -34.92 1.90
C LEU A 790 25.59 -36.17 2.76
N SER A 791 25.70 -37.35 2.19
CA SER A 791 25.46 -38.65 2.89
C SER A 791 26.36 -38.92 4.12
N ASN A 792 27.47 -38.20 4.26
CA ASN A 792 28.39 -38.31 5.39
C ASN A 792 28.36 -37.13 6.35
N CYS A 793 27.40 -36.21 6.20
CA CYS A 793 27.24 -35.00 7.01
C CYS A 793 26.24 -35.22 8.14
N ASP A 794 26.42 -34.51 9.26
CA ASP A 794 25.52 -34.54 10.43
C ASP A 794 24.33 -33.57 10.21
N ALA A 795 24.61 -32.46 9.57
CA ALA A 795 23.65 -31.42 9.29
C ALA A 795 23.95 -30.73 7.94
N VAL A 796 22.96 -30.08 7.37
CA VAL A 796 23.10 -29.18 6.22
C VAL A 796 22.51 -27.80 6.56
N VAL A 797 23.29 -26.75 6.31
CA VAL A 797 22.81 -25.37 6.29
C VAL A 797 22.38 -25.05 4.86
N ILE A 798 21.13 -24.61 4.70
CA ILE A 798 20.53 -24.28 3.42
C ILE A 798 20.32 -22.75 3.39
N LEU A 799 21.06 -22.07 2.52
CA LEU A 799 20.98 -20.63 2.29
C LEU A 799 20.47 -20.41 0.86
N ALA A 800 19.18 -20.28 0.73
CA ALA A 800 18.53 -20.23 -0.58
C ALA A 800 17.23 -19.44 -0.50
N GLU A 801 16.81 -18.92 -1.64
CA GLU A 801 15.47 -18.39 -1.81
C GLU A 801 14.39 -19.46 -1.63
N ASN A 802 13.16 -19.03 -1.29
CA ASN A 802 12.08 -19.94 -0.91
C ASN A 802 11.83 -21.08 -1.93
N VAL A 803 11.84 -20.78 -3.23
CA VAL A 803 11.57 -21.77 -4.28
C VAL A 803 12.68 -22.82 -4.34
N ASP A 804 13.92 -22.37 -4.37
CA ASP A 804 15.09 -23.27 -4.43
C ASP A 804 15.27 -24.03 -3.12
N GLY A 805 15.05 -23.36 -2.00
CA GLY A 805 15.02 -23.99 -0.68
C GLY A 805 13.97 -25.10 -0.53
N ALA A 806 12.77 -24.88 -1.06
CA ALA A 806 11.70 -25.88 -1.10
C ALA A 806 12.10 -27.10 -1.96
N ASN A 807 12.74 -26.86 -3.11
CA ASN A 807 13.24 -27.93 -3.98
C ASN A 807 14.35 -28.74 -3.30
N VAL A 808 15.29 -28.08 -2.60
CA VAL A 808 16.34 -28.73 -1.80
C VAL A 808 15.73 -29.61 -0.72
N LEU A 809 14.75 -29.11 0.05
CA LEU A 809 14.07 -29.88 1.11
C LEU A 809 13.32 -31.09 0.54
N SER A 810 12.66 -30.91 -0.61
CA SER A 810 11.97 -31.98 -1.32
C SER A 810 12.94 -33.09 -1.71
N GLU A 811 14.11 -32.76 -2.23
CA GLU A 811 15.11 -33.74 -2.66
C GLU A 811 15.78 -34.44 -1.47
N ILE A 812 16.05 -33.71 -0.35
CA ILE A 812 16.50 -34.34 0.92
C ILE A 812 15.49 -35.38 1.40
N HIS A 813 14.20 -35.07 1.33
CA HIS A 813 13.12 -36.01 1.68
C HIS A 813 13.08 -37.22 0.74
N ASN A 814 13.13 -36.96 -0.57
CA ASN A 814 13.08 -38.03 -1.61
C ASN A 814 14.23 -39.04 -1.47
N GLN A 815 15.43 -38.53 -1.16
CA GLN A 815 16.59 -39.42 -0.90
C GLN A 815 16.59 -40.00 0.50
N SER A 816 15.61 -39.67 1.36
CA SER A 816 15.48 -40.15 2.73
C SER A 816 16.75 -39.95 3.58
N LEU A 817 17.43 -38.83 3.40
CA LEU A 817 18.61 -38.50 4.16
C LEU A 817 18.22 -38.09 5.59
N GLY A 818 18.68 -38.82 6.57
CA GLY A 818 18.40 -38.55 7.99
C GLY A 818 19.37 -37.54 8.62
N ILE A 819 19.62 -36.41 7.92
CA ILE A 819 20.49 -35.33 8.41
C ILE A 819 19.65 -34.17 8.99
N ALA A 820 20.20 -33.40 9.91
CA ALA A 820 19.57 -32.19 10.40
C ALA A 820 19.53 -31.11 9.31
N LYS A 821 18.39 -30.46 9.16
CA LYS A 821 18.16 -29.39 8.16
C LYS A 821 18.10 -28.05 8.88
N ILE A 822 18.96 -27.11 8.52
CA ILE A 822 19.09 -25.79 9.13
C ILE A 822 18.91 -24.76 8.02
N GLY A 823 17.85 -23.96 8.07
CA GLY A 823 17.57 -22.93 7.08
C GLY A 823 18.15 -21.56 7.43
N GLY A 824 18.43 -20.77 6.41
CA GLY A 824 18.67 -19.34 6.53
C GLY A 824 17.38 -18.55 6.73
N HIS A 825 17.52 -17.23 6.73
CA HIS A 825 16.43 -16.29 7.02
C HIS A 825 15.25 -16.36 6.03
N ALA A 826 15.53 -16.47 4.72
CA ALA A 826 14.49 -16.53 3.68
C ALA A 826 13.53 -17.71 3.89
N MET A 827 14.04 -18.84 4.35
CA MET A 827 13.28 -20.06 4.56
C MET A 827 12.49 -20.09 5.88
N GLY A 828 12.61 -19.06 6.70
CA GLY A 828 11.87 -18.89 7.96
C GLY A 828 10.58 -18.08 7.81
N ASP A 829 10.14 -17.77 6.60
CA ASP A 829 8.94 -17.00 6.32
C ASP A 829 7.75 -17.89 5.92
N LEU A 830 6.53 -17.40 6.17
CA LEU A 830 5.29 -18.09 5.81
C LEU A 830 5.14 -18.34 4.29
N VAL A 831 5.87 -17.61 3.45
CA VAL A 831 5.95 -17.83 2.00
C VAL A 831 6.37 -19.27 1.69
N MET A 832 7.17 -19.92 2.56
CA MET A 832 7.56 -21.33 2.41
C MET A 832 6.37 -22.28 2.32
N LEU A 833 5.26 -22.03 3.04
CA LEU A 833 4.06 -22.88 2.99
C LEU A 833 3.40 -22.92 1.61
N SER A 834 3.41 -21.81 0.92
CA SER A 834 2.85 -21.72 -0.45
C SER A 834 3.81 -22.24 -1.51
N THR A 835 5.08 -22.44 -1.15
CA THR A 835 6.15 -22.80 -2.08
C THR A 835 6.44 -24.30 -2.08
N VAL A 836 6.38 -24.96 -0.91
CA VAL A 836 6.63 -26.43 -0.83
C VAL A 836 5.49 -27.22 -1.47
N SER A 837 5.84 -28.27 -2.19
CA SER A 837 4.87 -29.14 -2.83
C SER A 837 4.14 -30.08 -1.86
N ASP A 838 4.72 -30.34 -0.69
CA ASP A 838 4.18 -31.18 0.40
C ASP A 838 4.72 -30.67 1.74
N GLU A 839 3.83 -30.30 2.66
CA GLU A 839 4.19 -29.82 4.01
C GLU A 839 5.07 -30.84 4.80
N ALA A 840 5.00 -32.13 4.49
CA ALA A 840 5.86 -33.13 5.09
C ALA A 840 7.36 -32.88 4.84
N HIS A 841 7.73 -32.09 3.80
CA HIS A 841 9.12 -31.71 3.53
C HIS A 841 9.68 -30.75 4.57
N LEU A 842 8.79 -29.99 5.22
CA LEU A 842 9.15 -29.05 6.30
C LEU A 842 9.28 -29.73 7.68
N GLU A 843 8.88 -30.99 7.85
CA GLU A 843 8.97 -31.66 9.16
C GLU A 843 10.43 -31.68 9.66
N ASN A 844 10.62 -31.27 10.91
CA ASN A 844 11.92 -31.18 11.58
C ASN A 844 12.94 -30.30 10.84
N PHE A 845 12.43 -29.33 10.06
CA PHE A 845 13.24 -28.28 9.48
C PHE A 845 13.33 -27.13 10.49
N THR A 846 14.53 -26.69 10.80
CA THR A 846 14.79 -25.62 11.77
C THR A 846 15.70 -24.58 11.12
N GLY A 847 15.78 -23.39 11.69
CA GLY A 847 16.71 -22.36 11.14
C GLY A 847 16.69 -21.06 11.92
N ILE A 848 17.32 -20.08 11.33
CA ILE A 848 17.51 -18.74 11.86
C ILE A 848 16.89 -17.73 10.88
N ARG A 849 15.98 -16.90 11.37
CA ARG A 849 15.42 -15.76 10.61
C ARG A 849 15.65 -14.46 11.34
N MET A 850 15.52 -13.33 10.67
CA MET A 850 15.50 -12.03 11.32
C MET A 850 14.40 -12.01 12.38
N GLY A 851 14.74 -11.63 13.59
CA GLY A 851 13.82 -11.62 14.72
C GLY A 851 12.98 -10.34 14.76
N ILE A 852 11.82 -10.47 15.37
CA ILE A 852 11.06 -9.34 15.89
C ILE A 852 11.24 -9.39 17.40
N ASP A 853 11.72 -8.29 18.02
CA ASP A 853 12.00 -8.30 19.45
C ASP A 853 10.70 -8.12 20.25
N HIS A 854 10.15 -9.25 20.68
CA HIS A 854 8.97 -9.28 21.53
C HIS A 854 9.29 -9.10 23.03
N ASP A 855 10.56 -9.20 23.42
CA ASP A 855 11.00 -9.24 24.83
C ASP A 855 11.25 -7.85 25.43
N LEU A 856 11.39 -6.84 24.62
CA LEU A 856 11.24 -5.46 25.05
C LEU A 856 9.74 -5.22 25.25
N ALA A 857 9.20 -5.78 26.32
CA ALA A 857 7.80 -5.66 26.71
C ALA A 857 7.36 -4.19 27.01
N GLU A 858 8.28 -3.25 26.87
CA GLU A 858 8.04 -1.81 26.85
C GLU A 858 7.66 -1.33 25.44
N PHE A 859 7.85 -2.14 24.40
CA PHE A 859 7.61 -1.80 22.99
C PHE A 859 6.79 -2.88 22.29
N ASP A 860 5.51 -3.02 22.69
CA ASP A 860 4.52 -3.59 21.78
C ASP A 860 4.32 -2.51 20.69
N HIS A 861 5.24 -2.52 19.73
CA HIS A 861 5.51 -1.39 18.88
C HIS A 861 4.29 -1.05 18.03
N GLU A 862 4.02 0.22 17.93
CA GLU A 862 2.99 0.88 17.15
C GLU A 862 2.76 0.20 15.77
N LEU A 863 3.85 -0.03 15.01
CA LEU A 863 3.81 -0.68 13.71
C LEU A 863 3.21 -2.10 13.78
N LYS A 864 3.63 -2.92 14.74
CA LYS A 864 3.15 -4.30 14.91
C LYS A 864 1.64 -4.32 15.16
N TYR A 865 1.19 -3.51 16.11
CA TYR A 865 -0.22 -3.45 16.48
C TYR A 865 -1.08 -3.01 15.28
N VAL A 866 -0.71 -1.90 14.64
CA VAL A 866 -1.48 -1.35 13.51
C VAL A 866 -1.42 -2.30 12.32
N TYR A 867 -0.29 -2.98 12.08
CA TYR A 867 -0.20 -3.99 11.01
C TYR A 867 -1.17 -5.15 11.25
N MET A 868 -1.20 -5.69 12.47
CA MET A 868 -2.14 -6.77 12.82
C MET A 868 -3.60 -6.33 12.68
N MET A 869 -3.89 -5.07 12.99
CA MET A 869 -5.23 -4.49 12.82
C MET A 869 -5.59 -4.30 11.33
N ASN A 870 -4.66 -3.82 10.51
CA ASN A 870 -4.90 -3.59 9.08
C ASN A 870 -4.99 -4.89 8.27
N TYR A 871 -4.07 -5.82 8.51
CA TYR A 871 -3.92 -7.00 7.65
C TYR A 871 -4.41 -8.31 8.28
N LYS A 872 -4.87 -8.29 9.55
CA LYS A 872 -5.41 -9.45 10.30
C LYS A 872 -4.47 -10.66 10.37
N THR A 873 -3.18 -10.44 10.22
CA THR A 873 -2.13 -11.46 10.28
C THR A 873 -1.00 -10.99 11.20
N GLU A 874 -0.17 -11.93 11.66
CA GLU A 874 1.09 -11.58 12.31
C GLU A 874 2.02 -10.85 11.33
N VAL A 875 2.86 -9.96 11.88
CA VAL A 875 3.80 -9.17 11.07
C VAL A 875 4.91 -10.08 10.55
N PRO A 876 5.09 -10.22 9.22
CA PRO A 876 6.27 -10.92 8.68
C PRO A 876 7.56 -10.17 9.02
N SER A 877 8.68 -10.88 9.14
CA SER A 877 9.96 -10.29 9.55
C SER A 877 10.41 -9.14 8.65
N TYR A 878 10.41 -9.35 7.33
CA TYR A 878 10.77 -8.29 6.37
C TYR A 878 9.88 -7.07 6.44
N THR A 879 8.58 -7.29 6.67
CA THR A 879 7.58 -6.22 6.80
C THR A 879 7.90 -5.30 7.99
N ALA A 880 8.23 -5.86 9.14
CA ALA A 880 8.59 -5.09 10.33
C ALA A 880 9.84 -4.22 10.07
N TRP A 881 10.87 -4.80 9.49
CA TRP A 881 12.11 -4.09 9.17
C TRP A 881 11.90 -3.00 8.10
N ALA A 882 11.04 -3.24 7.11
CA ALA A 882 10.68 -2.25 6.09
C ALA A 882 9.90 -1.06 6.69
N GLY A 883 8.96 -1.35 7.59
CA GLY A 883 8.22 -0.33 8.33
C GLY A 883 9.12 0.54 9.21
N ASP A 884 10.01 -0.09 9.98
CA ASP A 884 10.99 0.63 10.83
C ASP A 884 11.93 1.50 9.98
N ALA A 885 12.44 0.99 8.86
CA ALA A 885 13.24 1.77 7.92
C ALA A 885 12.47 3.01 7.42
N THR A 886 11.16 2.89 7.20
CA THR A 886 10.29 3.98 6.78
C THR A 886 10.12 5.03 7.87
N LEU A 887 9.89 4.60 9.11
CA LEU A 887 9.76 5.51 10.25
C LEU A 887 11.08 6.26 10.51
N VAL A 888 12.22 5.59 10.43
CA VAL A 888 13.55 6.23 10.50
C VAL A 888 13.72 7.24 9.36
N MET A 889 13.37 6.89 8.10
CA MET A 889 13.50 7.79 6.95
C MET A 889 12.58 9.01 7.09
N GLY A 890 11.32 8.83 7.44
CA GLY A 890 10.37 9.94 7.59
C GLY A 890 10.77 10.88 8.72
N THR A 891 11.16 10.34 9.87
CA THR A 891 11.71 11.13 10.99
C THR A 891 12.97 11.88 10.55
N ALA A 892 13.83 11.26 9.75
CA ALA A 892 15.00 11.89 9.17
C ALA A 892 14.65 13.08 8.25
N VAL A 893 13.59 12.97 7.47
CA VAL A 893 13.08 14.08 6.64
C VAL A 893 12.64 15.24 7.53
N VAL A 894 11.87 14.95 8.60
CA VAL A 894 11.43 15.97 9.58
C VAL A 894 12.63 16.67 10.24
N LEU A 895 13.61 15.91 10.75
CA LEU A 895 14.81 16.44 11.42
C LEU A 895 15.72 17.20 10.45
N SER A 896 15.66 16.92 9.16
CA SER A 896 16.40 17.63 8.12
C SER A 896 15.80 18.98 7.76
N ASP A 897 14.55 19.26 8.18
CA ASP A 897 13.87 20.51 7.89
C ASP A 897 14.42 21.66 8.72
N VAL A 898 15.27 22.45 8.10
CA VAL A 898 15.79 23.69 8.68
C VAL A 898 15.07 24.87 8.01
N ASN A 899 14.13 25.49 8.72
CA ASN A 899 13.36 26.65 8.29
C ASN A 899 12.39 26.36 7.11
N GLY A 900 11.70 25.24 7.12
CA GLY A 900 10.69 24.89 6.11
C GLY A 900 11.29 24.49 4.76
N ASN A 901 12.51 23.92 4.74
CA ASN A 901 13.20 23.59 3.50
C ASN A 901 14.04 22.29 3.61
N PRO A 902 13.37 21.13 3.74
CA PRO A 902 14.08 19.85 3.76
C PRO A 902 14.72 19.56 2.39
N SER A 903 15.78 18.76 2.37
CA SER A 903 16.41 18.28 1.14
C SER A 903 17.00 16.89 1.32
N SER A 904 17.01 16.08 0.27
CA SER A 904 17.55 14.72 0.29
C SER A 904 19.02 14.66 0.79
N GLN A 905 19.84 15.64 0.44
CA GLN A 905 21.20 15.72 0.95
C GLN A 905 21.24 15.91 2.48
N ARG A 906 20.37 16.76 3.06
CA ARG A 906 20.29 16.97 4.51
C ARG A 906 19.69 15.76 5.23
N VAL A 907 18.79 15.03 4.58
CA VAL A 907 18.30 13.76 5.12
C VAL A 907 19.47 12.82 5.38
N ASN A 908 20.43 12.72 4.45
CA ASN A 908 21.63 11.91 4.65
C ASN A 908 22.57 12.46 5.74
N GLU A 909 22.87 13.76 5.67
CA GLU A 909 23.93 14.37 6.48
C GLU A 909 23.53 14.60 7.96
N LEU A 910 22.26 14.86 8.21
CA LEU A 910 21.73 15.26 9.52
C LEU A 910 20.58 14.40 9.99
N GLY A 911 19.64 14.08 9.10
CA GLY A 911 18.39 13.45 9.44
C GLY A 911 18.56 12.01 9.89
N ILE A 912 19.09 11.12 9.03
CA ILE A 912 19.25 9.69 9.33
C ILE A 912 20.11 9.45 10.57
N PRO A 913 21.30 10.10 10.74
CA PRO A 913 22.08 9.94 11.95
C PRO A 913 21.35 10.31 13.24
N SER A 914 20.48 11.34 13.18
CA SER A 914 19.71 11.78 14.36
C SER A 914 18.47 10.94 14.59
N ALA A 915 17.81 10.47 13.54
CA ALA A 915 16.60 9.65 13.64
C ALA A 915 16.90 8.23 14.14
N ALA A 916 18.07 7.71 13.81
CA ALA A 916 18.49 6.33 14.13
C ALA A 916 19.40 6.24 15.37
N GLU A 917 19.55 7.30 16.16
CA GLU A 917 20.26 7.26 17.43
C GLU A 917 19.32 6.69 18.51
N GLU A 918 19.52 5.44 18.91
CA GLU A 918 18.70 4.71 19.88
C GLU A 918 17.22 4.59 19.48
N TYR A 919 16.95 4.39 18.17
CA TYR A 919 15.59 4.17 17.71
C TYR A 919 15.08 2.79 18.14
N ALA A 920 13.97 2.76 18.87
CA ALA A 920 13.31 1.53 19.26
C ALA A 920 12.22 1.17 18.23
N GLY A 921 12.46 0.15 17.43
CA GLY A 921 11.57 -0.29 16.36
C GLY A 921 10.88 -1.60 16.66
N CYS A 922 9.91 -1.97 15.82
CA CYS A 922 9.24 -3.27 15.83
C CYS A 922 10.23 -4.45 15.65
N SER A 923 11.29 -4.22 14.88
CA SER A 923 12.38 -5.18 14.67
C SER A 923 13.42 -5.20 15.80
N GLY A 924 13.29 -4.32 16.78
CA GLY A 924 14.22 -4.15 17.90
C GLY A 924 14.91 -2.78 17.91
N GLU A 925 15.90 -2.61 18.78
CA GLU A 925 16.67 -1.37 18.86
C GLU A 925 17.54 -1.19 17.59
N ILE A 926 17.34 -0.09 16.87
CA ILE A 926 18.11 0.29 15.69
C ILE A 926 19.04 1.44 16.07
N ASN A 927 20.34 1.25 15.91
CA ASN A 927 21.33 2.28 16.10
C ASN A 927 22.31 2.21 14.93
N LEU A 928 22.24 3.18 14.02
CA LEU A 928 23.05 3.21 12.80
C LEU A 928 24.40 3.88 13.04
N SER A 929 25.45 3.18 12.68
CA SER A 929 26.81 3.70 12.76
C SER A 929 27.08 4.78 11.71
N ILE A 930 27.43 5.98 12.12
CA ILE A 930 27.82 7.09 11.24
C ILE A 930 29.19 6.90 10.56
N SER A 931 29.87 5.81 10.81
CA SER A 931 31.13 5.46 10.15
C SER A 931 31.02 4.30 9.18
N THR A 932 29.92 3.55 9.20
CA THR A 932 29.75 2.35 8.39
C THR A 932 28.36 2.23 7.76
N GLY A 933 27.39 3.05 8.18
CA GLY A 933 25.99 2.96 7.74
C GLY A 933 25.25 1.70 8.19
N LYS A 934 25.85 0.88 9.10
CA LYS A 934 25.30 -0.43 9.52
C LYS A 934 24.67 -0.33 10.90
N ALA A 935 23.60 -1.08 11.13
CA ALA A 935 23.00 -1.22 12.45
C ALA A 935 23.92 -1.98 13.42
N SER A 936 23.89 -1.58 14.69
CA SER A 936 24.75 -2.15 15.75
C SER A 936 24.05 -3.21 16.61
N HIS A 937 22.72 -3.25 16.62
CA HIS A 937 21.93 -4.21 17.40
C HIS A 937 21.12 -5.12 16.46
N THR A 938 21.06 -6.39 16.79
CA THR A 938 20.38 -7.38 15.96
C THR A 938 19.87 -8.53 16.80
N THR A 939 18.66 -8.99 16.45
CA THR A 939 18.01 -10.17 17.03
C THR A 939 17.65 -11.15 15.92
N PHE A 940 17.79 -12.44 16.18
CA PHE A 940 17.33 -13.51 15.33
C PHE A 940 16.43 -14.47 16.10
N ASP A 941 15.33 -14.86 15.48
CA ASP A 941 14.51 -15.94 15.98
C ASP A 941 15.04 -17.28 15.49
N VAL A 942 15.06 -18.26 16.37
CA VAL A 942 15.27 -19.67 16.02
C VAL A 942 13.91 -20.30 15.80
N TYR A 943 13.67 -20.76 14.61
CA TYR A 943 12.38 -21.33 14.23
C TYR A 943 12.42 -22.85 14.01
N SER A 944 11.28 -23.48 14.11
CA SER A 944 11.06 -24.87 13.74
C SER A 944 9.75 -25.02 12.99
N TRP A 945 9.78 -25.79 11.91
CA TRP A 945 8.60 -26.16 11.17
C TRP A 945 8.04 -27.49 11.65
N GLY A 946 6.72 -27.55 11.85
CA GLY A 946 6.00 -28.79 12.21
C GLY A 946 4.52 -28.67 11.94
N SER A 947 3.89 -29.69 11.33
CA SER A 947 2.45 -29.74 11.05
C SER A 947 1.90 -28.53 10.29
N GLY A 948 2.66 -28.02 9.31
CA GLY A 948 2.24 -26.83 8.53
C GLY A 948 2.31 -25.49 9.27
N THR A 949 2.97 -25.45 10.43
CA THR A 949 3.15 -24.25 11.23
C THR A 949 4.62 -23.98 11.51
N ILE A 950 4.96 -22.69 11.62
CA ILE A 950 6.26 -22.24 12.10
C ILE A 950 6.15 -21.92 13.60
N THR A 951 7.11 -22.35 14.38
CA THR A 951 7.15 -22.11 15.83
C THR A 951 8.51 -21.54 16.19
N GLU A 952 8.53 -20.49 16.96
CA GLU A 952 9.74 -19.96 17.58
C GLU A 952 10.17 -20.89 18.73
N ILE A 953 11.41 -21.34 18.69
CA ILE A 953 11.97 -22.28 19.67
C ILE A 953 13.18 -21.71 20.41
N GLY A 954 13.59 -20.47 20.10
CA GLY A 954 14.68 -19.79 20.73
C GLY A 954 14.98 -18.46 20.07
N LYS A 955 15.87 -17.67 20.67
CA LYS A 955 16.37 -16.40 20.14
C LYS A 955 17.89 -16.34 20.23
N TRP A 956 18.48 -15.63 19.29
CA TRP A 956 19.87 -15.22 19.35
C TRP A 956 19.97 -13.69 19.34
N ARG A 957 20.71 -13.15 20.30
CA ARG A 957 21.00 -11.72 20.39
C ARG A 957 22.50 -11.48 20.48
N LEU A 958 22.96 -10.38 19.90
CA LEU A 958 24.38 -10.05 19.87
C LEU A 958 24.98 -9.94 21.30
N ASP A 959 24.23 -9.41 22.25
CA ASP A 959 24.61 -9.17 23.63
C ASP A 959 24.48 -10.41 24.56
N LEU A 960 23.52 -11.28 24.28
CA LEU A 960 23.16 -12.44 25.13
C LEU A 960 23.55 -13.80 24.55
N GLY A 961 23.84 -13.88 23.24
CA GLY A 961 24.05 -15.13 22.54
C GLY A 961 22.75 -15.92 22.32
N LEU A 962 22.86 -17.24 22.11
CA LEU A 962 21.74 -18.12 21.84
C LEU A 962 21.00 -18.54 23.12
N VAL A 963 19.68 -18.34 23.15
CA VAL A 963 18.79 -18.82 24.22
C VAL A 963 17.71 -19.70 23.57
N MET A 964 17.59 -20.95 24.02
CA MET A 964 16.54 -21.89 23.58
C MET A 964 15.42 -21.94 24.62
N PHE A 965 14.18 -21.97 24.15
CA PHE A 965 12.96 -22.01 25.00
C PHE A 965 12.53 -23.41 25.44
#